data_4a075476d61830ec1f83539fe52eca5f
#
_entry.id   4a075476d61830ec1f83539fe52eca5f
#
_cell.length_a   1.000
_cell.length_b   1.000
_cell.length_c   1.000
_cell.angle_alpha   90.00
_cell.angle_beta   90.00
_cell.angle_gamma   90.00
#
_symmetry.space_group_name_H-M   'P 1'
#
loop_
_entity.id
_entity.type
_entity.pdbx_description
1 polymer ?
#
loop_
_entity_poly.entity_id
_entity_poly.type
_entity_poly.pdbx_seq_one_letter_code
_entity_poly.pdbx_strand_id
1 'polypeptide(L)'
;MRLKRALLWSFVLATPMALPQIAVAESAVDMEEVIVTSRRKNESVQDVPLSVTVFGEEKIKQLKPATLRDFDGLAPNVYIGMNAAGPGNSTIYIRGVGYPGSEKTQSPQVAVIVDDVQMGSSTGALIDVFDVESIEINRGPQGVLFGRNTIGGNIVVNRVKPKFNEFGVNAAVSVGDYSARTIKARINIPLIDDTLALKIGAISREQDGFWDNATIGGEQGDIDFASQTIALRWAPNDDFDAILTYDRIDDNSEITPQDSLHDGDNRFVTFADKETPTSYEVDQLSLRMNWDINENMTLTSITASNSGEDDTESDFDGVFIGSTNFPIVQLHPKRPQEFDYFSQELRLAGAITDTLDFMVGYSYFDSELDYVQFTNNIIQLPAAFLGLPAGVPCAAVPGLGLRANPVIGDAFCQFPNDKSTQFAGEDVESTAFFGSLTWRPTEDLEFLAGVRRIDEEKDGRNRYVNHSTGTFDAPGQDPHDFTGAPQVPGTSYTVSDDWQDTITTASANWAFADNARAYVSYSEGFRSGGFSIRSVNAATAPYEPEEAEQIEIGLKSNWLEGALTFNLAYYQLEREGGQFISIITLPAGAIPGTNTIVNNGGTAESDGWELETAWNINENFSMLFNAGTIDVDNGAFTLPCDVIDGCGADPSGTIRNLGGGSDSRQPDKSYSMTLAYTRQVGPGILSANTGYKKVGDFLLVNTGAGPNNRLFEGDYGLWDAQIGYDLELKSGDRLNFSLYGKNLSDTEYKEQALFLGGPNAGFQGWGAPRIWAFEVTYSR
;
A
#
# COMPACT_ATOMS: atom_id res chain seq x y z
N MET A 1 -17.34 20.79 -25.81
CA MET A 1 -18.47 21.72 -26.04
C MET A 1 -19.79 21.02 -25.76
N ARG A 2 -20.13 20.88 -24.49
CA ARG A 2 -21.51 20.62 -24.02
C ARG A 2 -21.61 21.07 -22.55
N LEU A 3 -21.78 22.35 -22.34
CA LEU A 3 -22.40 22.89 -21.11
C LEU A 3 -23.89 22.55 -21.14
N LYS A 4 -24.42 21.95 -20.08
CA LYS A 4 -25.75 22.18 -19.48
C LYS A 4 -26.18 20.98 -18.64
N ARG A 5 -26.01 21.08 -17.33
CA ARG A 5 -27.07 20.69 -16.38
C ARG A 5 -26.95 21.56 -15.13
N ALA A 6 -27.72 22.64 -15.14
CA ALA A 6 -27.93 23.46 -13.96
C ALA A 6 -28.88 22.71 -13.01
N LEU A 7 -28.36 22.30 -11.84
CA LEU A 7 -29.19 21.85 -10.72
C LEU A 7 -29.65 23.05 -9.88
N LEU A 8 -30.92 23.32 -9.92
CA LEU A 8 -31.63 24.22 -9.00
C LEU A 8 -31.71 23.53 -7.62
N TRP A 9 -30.96 24.02 -6.66
CA TRP A 9 -31.13 23.68 -5.26
C TRP A 9 -32.13 24.64 -4.61
N SER A 10 -33.26 24.10 -4.18
CA SER A 10 -34.25 24.82 -3.37
C SER A 10 -33.75 24.88 -1.93
N PHE A 11 -33.36 26.06 -1.47
CA PHE A 11 -33.09 26.32 -0.06
C PHE A 11 -34.38 26.14 0.76
N VAL A 12 -34.41 25.11 1.60
CA VAL A 12 -35.40 24.97 2.67
C VAL A 12 -34.90 25.76 3.88
N LEU A 13 -35.56 26.88 4.16
CA LEU A 13 -35.37 27.64 5.39
C LEU A 13 -35.83 26.79 6.58
N ALA A 14 -34.91 26.24 7.34
CA ALA A 14 -35.17 25.62 8.63
C ALA A 14 -35.30 26.72 9.70
N THR A 15 -36.43 26.82 10.32
CA THR A 15 -36.67 27.63 11.52
C THR A 15 -35.83 27.08 12.69
N PRO A 16 -35.19 27.92 13.52
CA PRO A 16 -34.43 27.46 14.66
C PRO A 16 -35.35 26.85 15.72
N MET A 17 -35.30 25.55 15.92
CA MET A 17 -35.83 24.92 17.12
C MET A 17 -34.87 25.25 18.29
N ALA A 18 -35.40 25.91 19.31
CA ALA A 18 -34.71 26.14 20.57
C ALA A 18 -34.43 24.77 21.23
N LEU A 19 -33.17 24.36 21.21
CA LEU A 19 -32.66 23.23 21.99
C LEU A 19 -32.58 23.65 23.47
N PRO A 20 -32.91 22.78 24.43
CA PRO A 20 -32.73 23.09 25.86
C PRO A 20 -31.23 23.27 26.15
N GLN A 21 -30.89 24.36 26.83
CA GLN A 21 -29.53 24.55 27.38
C GLN A 21 -29.22 23.43 28.38
N ILE A 22 -28.43 22.46 27.97
CA ILE A 22 -27.79 21.54 28.88
C ILE A 22 -26.66 22.34 29.56
N ALA A 23 -26.75 22.48 30.89
CA ALA A 23 -25.67 23.06 31.67
C ALA A 23 -24.42 22.14 31.50
N VAL A 24 -23.47 22.61 30.73
CA VAL A 24 -22.16 21.96 30.56
C VAL A 24 -21.38 22.23 31.83
N ALA A 25 -21.02 21.19 32.57
CA ALA A 25 -20.09 21.28 33.69
C ALA A 25 -18.72 21.67 33.13
N GLU A 26 -18.14 22.67 33.72
CA GLU A 26 -16.85 23.28 33.39
C GLU A 26 -15.69 22.28 33.68
N SER A 27 -15.32 21.49 32.69
CA SER A 27 -13.97 20.95 32.49
C SER A 27 -13.85 20.57 31.01
N ALA A 28 -13.48 21.56 30.20
CA ALA A 28 -13.06 21.28 28.83
C ALA A 28 -11.82 20.36 28.91
N VAL A 29 -11.96 19.12 28.45
CA VAL A 29 -10.82 18.29 28.12
C VAL A 29 -10.34 18.79 26.76
N ASP A 30 -9.34 19.67 26.76
CA ASP A 30 -8.69 20.09 25.52
C ASP A 30 -8.24 18.84 24.76
N MET A 31 -8.63 18.72 23.51
CA MET A 31 -8.02 17.72 22.64
C MET A 31 -6.57 18.16 22.44
N GLU A 32 -5.65 17.20 22.65
CA GLU A 32 -4.24 17.38 22.31
C GLU A 32 -4.15 17.86 20.86
N GLU A 33 -3.44 18.95 20.64
CA GLU A 33 -3.23 19.49 19.28
C GLU A 33 -2.50 18.46 18.44
N VAL A 34 -3.14 18.00 17.37
CA VAL A 34 -2.56 17.01 16.46
C VAL A 34 -1.61 17.71 15.49
N ILE A 35 -0.32 17.44 15.66
CA ILE A 35 0.75 17.99 14.80
C ILE A 35 0.97 17.04 13.62
N VAL A 36 1.19 17.62 12.45
CA VAL A 36 1.48 16.92 11.19
C VAL A 36 2.74 17.45 10.53
N THR A 37 3.32 16.64 9.66
CA THR A 37 4.50 16.98 8.85
C THR A 37 4.18 17.05 7.35
N SER A 38 2.91 17.14 7.01
CA SER A 38 2.37 17.08 5.64
C SER A 38 2.91 18.17 4.71
N ARG A 39 3.41 19.27 5.24
CA ARG A 39 4.10 20.32 4.48
C ARG A 39 5.61 20.41 4.79
N ARG A 40 6.21 19.31 5.23
CA ARG A 40 7.64 19.21 5.61
C ARG A 40 8.03 20.12 6.78
N LYS A 41 7.07 20.55 7.59
CA LYS A 41 7.23 21.28 8.84
C LYS A 41 6.15 20.84 9.84
N ASN A 42 6.43 21.01 11.13
CA ASN A 42 5.47 20.71 12.19
C ASN A 42 4.38 21.78 12.23
N GLU A 43 3.14 21.41 11.97
CA GLU A 43 2.00 22.31 11.95
C GLU A 43 0.77 21.60 12.55
N SER A 44 -0.18 22.38 13.05
CA SER A 44 -1.48 21.83 13.45
C SER A 44 -2.22 21.26 12.25
N VAL A 45 -2.79 20.06 12.38
CA VAL A 45 -3.63 19.47 11.33
C VAL A 45 -4.78 20.38 10.91
N GLN A 46 -5.25 21.25 11.83
CA GLN A 46 -6.32 22.20 11.55
C GLN A 46 -5.86 23.37 10.67
N ASP A 47 -4.55 23.67 10.64
CA ASP A 47 -4.00 24.79 9.87
C ASP A 47 -3.57 24.41 8.45
N VAL A 48 -3.46 23.12 8.16
CA VAL A 48 -2.98 22.63 6.85
C VAL A 48 -4.11 22.58 5.82
N PRO A 49 -4.00 23.27 4.64
CA PRO A 49 -5.04 23.34 3.62
C PRO A 49 -5.07 22.08 2.72
N LEU A 50 -5.18 20.91 3.31
CA LEU A 50 -5.33 19.62 2.63
C LEU A 50 -5.99 18.59 3.54
N SER A 51 -6.53 17.52 2.95
CA SER A 51 -7.14 16.41 3.69
C SER A 51 -6.05 15.47 4.23
N VAL A 52 -5.94 15.42 5.55
CA VAL A 52 -4.97 14.57 6.27
C VAL A 52 -5.67 13.82 7.39
N THR A 53 -5.53 12.49 7.43
CA THR A 53 -5.91 11.68 8.60
C THR A 53 -4.66 11.36 9.41
N VAL A 54 -4.72 11.58 10.72
CA VAL A 54 -3.59 11.35 11.62
C VAL A 54 -3.95 10.37 12.71
N PHE A 55 -3.07 9.40 12.90
CA PHE A 55 -3.09 8.45 14.00
C PHE A 55 -1.85 8.69 14.87
N GLY A 56 -2.01 9.40 15.99
CA GLY A 56 -0.95 9.61 16.97
C GLY A 56 -0.74 8.38 17.85
N GLU A 57 0.32 8.40 18.69
CA GLU A 57 0.76 7.28 19.52
C GLU A 57 -0.37 6.67 20.38
N GLU A 58 -1.20 7.51 21.04
CA GLU A 58 -2.32 7.04 21.86
C GLU A 58 -3.39 6.33 21.04
N LYS A 59 -3.66 6.80 19.83
CA LYS A 59 -4.62 6.17 18.94
C LYS A 59 -4.09 4.83 18.41
N ILE A 60 -2.82 4.78 18.05
CA ILE A 60 -2.13 3.55 17.65
C ILE A 60 -2.20 2.50 18.78
N LYS A 61 -1.95 2.90 20.00
CA LYS A 61 -2.10 2.02 21.18
C LYS A 61 -3.52 1.48 21.36
N GLN A 62 -4.54 2.28 21.04
CA GLN A 62 -5.94 1.88 21.14
C GLN A 62 -6.36 0.93 20.00
N LEU A 63 -5.83 1.09 18.80
CA LEU A 63 -6.18 0.26 17.63
C LEU A 63 -5.47 -1.09 17.64
N LYS A 64 -4.33 -1.21 18.34
CA LYS A 64 -3.48 -2.42 18.35
C LYS A 64 -3.16 -2.91 16.92
N PRO A 65 -2.70 -2.04 16.02
CA PRO A 65 -2.34 -2.47 14.68
C PRO A 65 -1.09 -3.35 14.70
N ALA A 66 -1.02 -4.32 13.79
CA ALA A 66 0.19 -5.08 13.52
C ALA A 66 0.98 -4.42 12.39
N THR A 67 0.31 -4.08 11.29
CA THR A 67 0.92 -3.46 10.11
C THR A 67 0.09 -2.28 9.63
N LEU A 68 0.55 -1.56 8.61
CA LEU A 68 -0.21 -0.49 7.95
C LEU A 68 -1.57 -0.96 7.40
N ARG A 69 -1.72 -2.25 7.08
CA ARG A 69 -2.98 -2.84 6.64
C ARG A 69 -4.12 -2.67 7.65
N ASP A 70 -3.82 -2.65 8.93
CA ASP A 70 -4.84 -2.47 9.97
C ASP A 70 -5.51 -1.07 9.95
N PHE A 71 -4.96 -0.13 9.19
CA PHE A 71 -5.56 1.20 8.97
C PHE A 71 -6.51 1.25 7.77
N ASP A 72 -6.66 0.14 7.02
CA ASP A 72 -7.64 0.04 5.94
C ASP A 72 -9.05 0.45 6.38
N GLY A 73 -9.70 1.32 5.62
CA GLY A 73 -11.06 1.82 5.90
C GLY A 73 -11.18 2.71 7.14
N LEU A 74 -10.08 3.05 7.83
CA LEU A 74 -10.10 4.00 8.95
C LEU A 74 -9.95 5.46 8.51
N ALA A 75 -9.39 5.72 7.34
CA ALA A 75 -9.36 7.03 6.68
C ALA A 75 -10.36 7.05 5.52
N PRO A 76 -11.04 8.19 5.26
CA PRO A 76 -11.97 8.31 4.13
C PRO A 76 -11.27 8.07 2.78
N ASN A 77 -11.91 7.32 1.88
CA ASN A 77 -11.43 7.07 0.51
C ASN A 77 -10.00 6.50 0.44
N VAL A 78 -9.63 5.69 1.42
CA VAL A 78 -8.35 4.98 1.50
C VAL A 78 -8.59 3.49 1.61
N TYR A 79 -7.92 2.71 0.76
CA TYR A 79 -7.86 1.26 0.79
C TYR A 79 -6.41 0.81 0.95
N ILE A 80 -6.14 -0.07 1.91
CA ILE A 80 -4.83 -0.64 2.18
C ILE A 80 -4.97 -2.16 2.24
N GLY A 81 -4.51 -2.84 1.20
CA GLY A 81 -4.60 -4.27 1.09
C GLY A 81 -3.28 -4.92 0.71
N MET A 82 -3.30 -6.22 0.60
CA MET A 82 -2.21 -7.04 0.08
C MET A 82 -2.40 -7.28 -1.41
N ASN A 83 -1.32 -7.58 -2.10
CA ASN A 83 -1.39 -8.19 -3.41
C ASN A 83 -0.88 -9.63 -3.38
N ALA A 84 -1.10 -10.37 -4.47
CA ALA A 84 -0.76 -11.79 -4.56
C ALA A 84 0.75 -12.10 -4.63
N ALA A 85 1.62 -11.09 -4.53
CA ALA A 85 3.06 -11.26 -4.75
C ALA A 85 3.88 -11.48 -3.47
N GLY A 86 3.23 -11.54 -2.31
CA GLY A 86 3.90 -11.83 -1.04
C GLY A 86 3.41 -10.98 0.12
N PRO A 87 3.72 -11.37 1.37
CA PRO A 87 3.16 -10.76 2.57
C PRO A 87 3.55 -9.28 2.76
N GLY A 88 4.74 -8.87 2.33
CA GLY A 88 5.19 -7.47 2.41
C GLY A 88 4.70 -6.57 1.27
N ASN A 89 4.04 -7.12 0.25
CA ASN A 89 3.61 -6.35 -0.92
C ASN A 89 2.27 -5.64 -0.68
N SER A 90 2.28 -4.33 -0.83
CA SER A 90 1.09 -3.49 -0.62
C SER A 90 0.32 -3.22 -1.90
N THR A 91 -0.99 -3.10 -1.72
CA THR A 91 -1.90 -2.48 -2.68
C THR A 91 -2.59 -1.33 -1.97
N ILE A 92 -2.15 -0.11 -2.24
CA ILE A 92 -2.67 1.09 -1.60
C ILE A 92 -3.39 1.94 -2.64
N TYR A 93 -4.64 2.31 -2.34
CA TYR A 93 -5.43 3.24 -3.14
C TYR A 93 -5.86 4.42 -2.29
N ILE A 94 -5.70 5.61 -2.82
CA ILE A 94 -6.24 6.85 -2.24
C ILE A 94 -7.02 7.57 -3.34
N ARG A 95 -8.30 7.87 -3.09
CA ARG A 95 -9.19 8.56 -4.03
C ARG A 95 -9.27 7.88 -5.42
N GLY A 96 -9.25 6.56 -5.45
CA GLY A 96 -9.29 5.77 -6.69
C GLY A 96 -7.95 5.67 -7.44
N VAL A 97 -6.89 6.28 -6.92
CA VAL A 97 -5.54 6.21 -7.49
C VAL A 97 -4.73 5.19 -6.71
N GLY A 98 -4.27 4.14 -7.37
CA GLY A 98 -3.51 3.06 -6.77
C GLY A 98 -3.17 1.98 -7.80
N TYR A 99 -2.23 1.11 -7.45
CA TYR A 99 -1.70 0.09 -8.32
C TYR A 99 -1.87 -1.31 -7.71
N PRO A 100 -2.59 -2.23 -8.38
CA PRO A 100 -2.83 -3.57 -7.86
C PRO A 100 -1.79 -4.60 -8.30
N GLY A 101 -0.85 -4.21 -9.15
CA GLY A 101 0.07 -5.13 -9.81
C GLY A 101 1.21 -5.60 -8.91
N SER A 102 1.80 -6.74 -9.29
CA SER A 102 2.97 -7.34 -8.66
C SER A 102 4.27 -7.09 -9.41
N GLU A 103 4.24 -6.16 -10.39
CA GLU A 103 5.42 -5.84 -11.19
C GLU A 103 6.38 -4.98 -10.37
N LYS A 104 7.57 -5.49 -10.17
CA LYS A 104 8.58 -4.90 -9.28
C LYS A 104 9.17 -3.59 -9.81
N THR A 105 9.22 -3.42 -11.14
CA THR A 105 9.72 -2.20 -11.80
C THR A 105 8.66 -1.11 -11.96
N GLN A 106 7.39 -1.40 -11.68
CA GLN A 106 6.40 -0.35 -11.63
C GLN A 106 6.43 0.38 -10.30
N SER A 107 6.73 1.66 -10.36
CA SER A 107 6.69 2.54 -9.20
C SER A 107 5.28 2.60 -8.59
N PRO A 108 5.12 2.66 -7.26
CA PRO A 108 3.80 2.81 -6.63
C PRO A 108 3.16 4.17 -6.98
N GLN A 109 1.84 4.27 -6.89
CA GLN A 109 1.08 5.51 -7.06
C GLN A 109 0.84 6.23 -5.74
N VAL A 110 1.02 5.53 -4.62
CA VAL A 110 0.95 6.06 -3.25
C VAL A 110 2.25 5.70 -2.57
N ALA A 111 2.99 6.69 -2.13
CA ALA A 111 4.27 6.48 -1.45
C ALA A 111 4.08 6.17 0.03
N VAL A 112 4.88 5.24 0.56
CA VAL A 112 5.10 5.06 2.00
C VAL A 112 6.44 5.69 2.35
N ILE A 113 6.44 6.56 3.36
CA ILE A 113 7.60 7.35 3.77
C ILE A 113 7.83 7.13 5.26
N VAL A 114 8.99 6.62 5.62
CA VAL A 114 9.37 6.34 7.01
C VAL A 114 10.50 7.28 7.43
N ASP A 115 10.27 8.11 8.43
CA ASP A 115 11.24 9.12 8.93
C ASP A 115 11.86 9.96 7.79
N ASP A 116 11.02 10.47 6.88
CA ASP A 116 11.37 11.22 5.66
C ASP A 116 12.03 10.39 4.53
N VAL A 117 12.31 9.10 4.70
CA VAL A 117 12.84 8.23 3.65
C VAL A 117 11.70 7.54 2.91
N GLN A 118 11.60 7.79 1.60
CA GLN A 118 10.60 7.14 0.76
C GLN A 118 11.01 5.70 0.45
N MET A 119 10.08 4.76 0.60
CA MET A 119 10.29 3.38 0.16
C MET A 119 10.30 3.32 -1.37
N GLY A 120 11.30 2.67 -1.93
CA GLY A 120 11.54 2.66 -3.38
C GLY A 120 10.51 1.84 -4.16
N SER A 121 9.85 0.87 -3.51
CA SER A 121 8.92 -0.07 -4.13
C SER A 121 7.68 -0.31 -3.25
N SER A 122 6.65 -0.98 -3.81
CA SER A 122 5.50 -1.47 -3.03
C SER A 122 5.85 -2.69 -2.17
N THR A 123 6.98 -3.37 -2.45
CA THR A 123 7.47 -4.48 -1.63
C THR A 123 7.98 -3.94 -0.31
N GLY A 124 7.55 -4.54 0.79
CA GLY A 124 7.88 -4.08 2.15
C GLY A 124 7.11 -2.84 2.61
N ALA A 125 6.23 -2.27 1.80
CA ALA A 125 5.48 -1.07 2.17
C ALA A 125 4.39 -1.31 3.23
N LEU A 126 3.99 -2.56 3.50
CA LEU A 126 3.14 -2.92 4.65
C LEU A 126 3.98 -3.08 5.93
N ILE A 127 4.68 -2.03 6.29
CA ILE A 127 5.57 -2.01 7.46
C ILE A 127 4.85 -2.39 8.75
N ASP A 128 5.61 -2.96 9.68
CA ASP A 128 5.12 -3.19 11.05
C ASP A 128 4.97 -1.87 11.82
N VAL A 129 3.89 -1.77 12.58
CA VAL A 129 3.56 -0.58 13.38
C VAL A 129 4.13 -0.74 14.79
N PHE A 130 5.45 -0.84 14.86
CA PHE A 130 6.20 -0.84 16.10
C PHE A 130 7.06 0.43 16.22
N ASP A 131 7.15 1.00 17.43
CA ASP A 131 7.94 2.22 17.72
C ASP A 131 7.49 3.46 16.94
N VAL A 132 6.22 3.53 16.55
CA VAL A 132 5.63 4.62 15.76
C VAL A 132 5.05 5.69 16.68
N GLU A 133 5.38 6.95 16.42
CA GLU A 133 4.85 8.15 17.07
C GLU A 133 3.57 8.62 16.37
N SER A 134 3.59 8.65 15.02
CA SER A 134 2.42 9.02 14.23
C SER A 134 2.41 8.36 12.85
N ILE A 135 1.21 8.18 12.31
CA ILE A 135 0.95 7.84 10.92
C ILE A 135 0.05 8.92 10.35
N GLU A 136 0.51 9.54 9.25
CA GLU A 136 -0.21 10.59 8.53
C GLU A 136 -0.58 10.08 7.14
N ILE A 137 -1.86 10.11 6.78
CA ILE A 137 -2.35 9.75 5.45
C ILE A 137 -2.75 11.03 4.73
N ASN A 138 -1.91 11.49 3.81
CA ASN A 138 -2.14 12.66 2.98
C ASN A 138 -2.85 12.23 1.70
N ARG A 139 -4.04 12.77 1.44
CA ARG A 139 -4.86 12.39 0.30
C ARG A 139 -4.76 13.38 -0.84
N GLY A 140 -4.71 12.84 -2.07
CA GLY A 140 -4.47 13.60 -3.30
C GLY A 140 -3.00 13.84 -3.60
N PRO A 141 -2.66 14.36 -4.79
CA PRO A 141 -1.29 14.51 -5.26
C PRO A 141 -0.41 15.32 -4.31
N GLN A 142 0.77 14.79 -3.96
CA GLN A 142 1.74 15.38 -3.05
C GLN A 142 3.12 15.59 -3.72
N GLY A 143 3.15 15.61 -5.05
CA GLY A 143 4.40 15.54 -5.83
C GLY A 143 5.40 16.67 -5.57
N VAL A 144 4.95 17.89 -5.33
CA VAL A 144 5.85 19.05 -5.14
C VAL A 144 6.74 18.89 -3.91
N LEU A 145 6.16 18.50 -2.76
CA LEU A 145 6.91 18.44 -1.49
C LEU A 145 7.48 17.05 -1.18
N PHE A 146 6.85 16.00 -1.68
CA PHE A 146 7.27 14.62 -1.38
C PHE A 146 7.92 13.90 -2.56
N GLY A 147 7.75 14.42 -3.77
CA GLY A 147 8.43 13.93 -4.96
C GLY A 147 7.69 12.83 -5.68
N ARG A 148 8.47 11.94 -6.28
CA ARG A 148 7.99 10.85 -7.13
C ARG A 148 6.98 9.93 -6.42
N ASN A 149 6.14 9.25 -7.22
CA ASN A 149 5.25 8.18 -6.72
C ASN A 149 4.17 8.62 -5.71
N THR A 150 3.78 9.88 -5.72
CA THR A 150 2.79 10.45 -4.81
C THR A 150 1.58 11.04 -5.55
N ILE A 151 1.20 10.43 -6.67
CA ILE A 151 0.09 10.93 -7.50
C ILE A 151 -1.29 10.72 -6.84
N GLY A 152 -1.45 9.66 -6.06
CA GLY A 152 -2.66 9.42 -5.27
C GLY A 152 -2.59 10.01 -3.86
N GLY A 153 -1.38 10.21 -3.36
CA GLY A 153 -1.10 10.65 -2.00
C GLY A 153 0.11 9.96 -1.39
N ASN A 154 0.26 10.08 -0.09
CA ASN A 154 1.29 9.34 0.63
C ASN A 154 0.86 8.96 2.06
N ILE A 155 1.56 7.99 2.62
CA ILE A 155 1.48 7.60 4.03
C ILE A 155 2.83 7.92 4.66
N VAL A 156 2.85 8.86 5.61
CA VAL A 156 4.05 9.25 6.35
C VAL A 156 4.02 8.58 7.72
N VAL A 157 5.07 7.84 8.03
CA VAL A 157 5.24 7.15 9.31
C VAL A 157 6.41 7.77 10.06
N ASN A 158 6.11 8.42 11.16
CA ASN A 158 7.09 9.03 12.03
C ASN A 158 7.35 8.12 13.22
N ARG A 159 8.60 7.71 13.45
CA ARG A 159 8.98 6.87 14.57
C ARG A 159 9.41 7.71 15.78
N VAL A 160 9.26 7.13 16.97
CA VAL A 160 9.70 7.78 18.20
C VAL A 160 11.19 8.06 18.14
N LYS A 161 11.61 9.31 18.34
CA LYS A 161 13.01 9.72 18.34
C LYS A 161 13.71 9.38 19.67
N PRO A 162 15.06 9.13 19.65
CA PRO A 162 15.84 9.02 20.88
C PRO A 162 15.71 10.28 21.75
N LYS A 163 15.46 10.10 23.06
CA LYS A 163 15.30 11.19 24.04
C LYS A 163 16.53 11.35 24.92
N PHE A 164 17.04 12.57 25.07
CA PHE A 164 18.32 12.84 25.71
C PHE A 164 18.34 12.55 27.22
N ASN A 165 17.38 13.00 27.98
CA ASN A 165 17.43 13.01 29.46
C ASN A 165 16.53 11.96 30.09
N GLU A 166 16.10 10.95 29.33
CA GLU A 166 15.14 9.96 29.79
C GLU A 166 15.65 8.56 29.51
N PHE A 167 15.91 7.78 30.57
CA PHE A 167 16.04 6.35 30.41
C PHE A 167 14.64 5.74 30.35
N GLY A 168 14.31 5.13 29.22
CA GLY A 168 12.99 4.56 28.98
C GLY A 168 13.06 3.12 28.52
N VAL A 169 12.10 2.32 28.94
CA VAL A 169 11.88 0.95 28.47
C VAL A 169 10.40 0.79 28.15
N ASN A 170 10.11 0.28 26.96
CA ASN A 170 8.77 -0.15 26.59
C ASN A 170 8.89 -1.58 26.05
N ALA A 171 8.23 -2.54 26.70
CA ALA A 171 8.29 -3.94 26.30
C ALA A 171 6.90 -4.56 26.38
N ALA A 172 6.50 -5.31 25.35
CA ALA A 172 5.21 -5.97 25.30
C ALA A 172 5.35 -7.42 24.86
N VAL A 173 4.48 -8.26 25.44
CA VAL A 173 4.30 -9.65 25.01
C VAL A 173 2.82 -9.87 24.78
N SER A 174 2.49 -10.35 23.57
CA SER A 174 1.13 -10.72 23.18
C SER A 174 1.06 -12.21 22.87
N VAL A 175 -0.07 -12.84 23.22
CA VAL A 175 -0.42 -14.21 22.84
C VAL A 175 -1.86 -14.23 22.34
N GLY A 176 -2.14 -15.02 21.31
CA GLY A 176 -3.46 -15.03 20.67
C GLY A 176 -3.84 -16.36 20.05
N ASP A 177 -4.94 -16.33 19.29
CA ASP A 177 -5.39 -17.46 18.47
C ASP A 177 -4.31 -17.86 17.47
N TYR A 178 -4.38 -19.08 16.96
CA TYR A 178 -3.39 -19.64 16.01
C TYR A 178 -1.97 -19.60 16.54
N SER A 179 -1.79 -19.92 17.83
CA SER A 179 -0.49 -19.87 18.52
C SER A 179 0.26 -18.53 18.40
N ALA A 180 -0.45 -17.46 18.02
CA ALA A 180 0.16 -16.15 17.79
C ALA A 180 0.97 -15.67 19.00
N ARG A 181 2.18 -15.23 18.74
CA ARG A 181 3.10 -14.63 19.74
C ARG A 181 3.74 -13.39 19.14
N THR A 182 3.69 -12.30 19.88
CA THR A 182 4.42 -11.09 19.53
C THR A 182 5.25 -10.65 20.74
N ILE A 183 6.53 -10.42 20.52
CA ILE A 183 7.42 -9.82 21.50
C ILE A 183 7.98 -8.56 20.89
N LYS A 184 7.81 -7.43 21.56
CA LYS A 184 8.36 -6.15 21.13
C LYS A 184 8.98 -5.41 22.30
N ALA A 185 10.11 -4.76 22.06
CA ALA A 185 10.81 -4.00 23.08
C ALA A 185 11.51 -2.78 22.48
N ARG A 186 11.45 -1.66 23.18
CA ARG A 186 12.20 -0.44 22.90
C ARG A 186 12.91 0.02 24.16
N ILE A 187 14.17 0.37 24.03
CA ILE A 187 14.99 0.92 25.11
C ILE A 187 15.55 2.25 24.63
N ASN A 188 15.35 3.30 25.40
CA ASN A 188 15.98 4.60 25.21
C ASN A 188 17.04 4.82 26.28
N ILE A 189 18.26 5.14 25.87
CA ILE A 189 19.43 5.29 26.74
C ILE A 189 20.02 6.69 26.52
N PRO A 190 19.90 7.63 27.47
CA PRO A 190 20.66 8.86 27.45
C PRO A 190 22.14 8.53 27.69
N LEU A 191 23.00 8.86 26.72
CA LEU A 191 24.44 8.61 26.83
C LEU A 191 25.19 9.84 27.36
N ILE A 192 24.77 11.04 26.91
CA ILE A 192 25.26 12.33 27.38
C ILE A 192 24.03 13.24 27.48
N ASP A 193 23.81 13.80 28.66
CA ASP A 193 22.67 14.68 28.91
C ASP A 193 22.60 15.80 27.86
N ASP A 194 21.40 16.09 27.37
CA ASP A 194 21.04 17.08 26.33
C ASP A 194 21.75 16.90 24.97
N THR A 195 22.66 15.92 24.81
CA THR A 195 23.58 15.87 23.67
C THR A 195 23.53 14.58 22.89
N LEU A 196 23.51 13.41 23.57
CA LEU A 196 23.63 12.12 22.88
C LEU A 196 22.70 11.09 23.50
N ALA A 197 21.86 10.49 22.67
CA ALA A 197 20.95 9.43 23.10
C ALA A 197 20.94 8.27 22.08
N LEU A 198 20.78 7.06 22.60
CA LEU A 198 20.69 5.83 21.83
C LEU A 198 19.31 5.22 22.06
N LYS A 199 18.65 4.81 20.96
CA LYS A 199 17.43 4.01 21.00
C LYS A 199 17.71 2.66 20.34
N ILE A 200 17.22 1.57 20.94
CA ILE A 200 17.23 0.23 20.36
C ILE A 200 15.82 -0.31 20.42
N GLY A 201 15.29 -0.74 19.29
CA GLY A 201 13.99 -1.37 19.14
C GLY A 201 14.10 -2.75 18.51
N ALA A 202 13.25 -3.68 18.90
CA ALA A 202 13.12 -4.98 18.26
C ALA A 202 11.70 -5.52 18.39
N ILE A 203 11.25 -6.22 17.36
CA ILE A 203 9.99 -6.97 17.35
C ILE A 203 10.23 -8.34 16.71
N SER A 204 9.54 -9.36 17.26
CA SER A 204 9.37 -10.67 16.65
C SER A 204 7.89 -11.02 16.73
N ARG A 205 7.32 -11.49 15.62
CA ARG A 205 5.93 -11.91 15.51
C ARG A 205 5.86 -13.25 14.79
N GLU A 206 5.29 -14.23 15.47
CA GLU A 206 5.07 -15.57 14.97
C GLU A 206 3.57 -15.90 15.09
N GLN A 207 3.02 -16.60 14.10
CA GLN A 207 1.64 -17.10 14.13
C GLN A 207 1.53 -18.30 13.21
N ASP A 208 0.87 -19.37 13.66
CA ASP A 208 0.52 -20.50 12.81
C ASP A 208 -0.54 -20.06 11.77
N GLY A 209 -0.51 -20.66 10.59
CA GLY A 209 -1.52 -20.43 9.55
C GLY A 209 -2.91 -20.84 10.00
N PHE A 210 -3.92 -20.30 9.34
CA PHE A 210 -5.32 -20.64 9.58
C PHE A 210 -6.02 -21.22 8.35
N TRP A 211 -5.25 -21.59 7.33
CA TRP A 211 -5.75 -22.22 6.12
C TRP A 211 -5.41 -23.71 6.13
N ASP A 212 -6.44 -24.57 6.09
CA ASP A 212 -6.26 -26.00 5.93
C ASP A 212 -5.85 -26.34 4.50
N ASN A 213 -4.72 -27.01 4.29
CA ASN A 213 -4.34 -27.50 2.97
C ASN A 213 -4.85 -28.94 2.76
N ALA A 214 -5.87 -29.08 1.90
CA ALA A 214 -6.50 -30.37 1.61
C ALA A 214 -5.65 -31.29 0.70
N THR A 215 -4.61 -30.80 0.04
CA THR A 215 -3.78 -31.53 -0.90
C THR A 215 -2.51 -32.09 -0.25
N ILE A 216 -1.70 -31.21 0.33
CA ILE A 216 -0.43 -31.60 0.94
C ILE A 216 -0.53 -31.84 2.45
N GLY A 217 -1.65 -31.39 3.04
CA GLY A 217 -1.92 -31.46 4.47
C GLY A 217 -1.23 -30.35 5.25
N GLY A 218 -1.67 -30.15 6.50
CA GLY A 218 -1.14 -29.09 7.37
C GLY A 218 -1.91 -27.78 7.22
N GLU A 219 -1.45 -26.78 7.96
CA GLU A 219 -1.94 -25.40 7.93
C GLU A 219 -0.99 -24.56 7.10
N GLN A 220 -1.47 -23.51 6.46
CA GLN A 220 -0.69 -22.56 5.64
C GLN A 220 -1.07 -21.12 5.96
N GLY A 221 -0.19 -20.19 5.57
CA GLY A 221 -0.32 -18.76 5.84
C GLY A 221 0.32 -18.36 7.17
N ASP A 222 1.43 -19.02 7.51
CA ASP A 222 2.22 -18.74 8.71
C ASP A 222 2.82 -17.33 8.65
N ILE A 223 2.96 -16.70 9.82
CA ILE A 223 3.69 -15.44 9.99
C ILE A 223 4.97 -15.73 10.77
N ASP A 224 6.09 -15.32 10.19
CA ASP A 224 7.42 -15.32 10.84
C ASP A 224 8.16 -14.03 10.45
N PHE A 225 8.01 -13.03 11.30
CA PHE A 225 8.50 -11.67 11.06
C PHE A 225 9.39 -11.19 12.20
N ALA A 226 10.54 -10.62 11.88
CA ALA A 226 11.41 -9.93 12.82
C ALA A 226 11.89 -8.58 12.26
N SER A 227 11.99 -7.57 13.13
CA SER A 227 12.61 -6.30 12.77
C SER A 227 13.39 -5.71 13.94
N GLN A 228 14.47 -5.02 13.62
CA GLN A 228 15.35 -4.36 14.57
C GLN A 228 15.63 -2.94 14.10
N THR A 229 15.68 -2.01 15.05
CA THR A 229 16.04 -0.61 14.82
C THR A 229 17.08 -0.15 15.83
N ILE A 230 18.12 0.51 15.38
CA ILE A 230 19.10 1.20 16.22
C ILE A 230 19.20 2.65 15.75
N ALA A 231 18.88 3.60 16.61
CA ALA A 231 18.93 5.02 16.31
C ALA A 231 19.83 5.77 17.31
N LEU A 232 20.78 6.53 16.80
CA LEU A 232 21.67 7.40 17.57
C LEU A 232 21.35 8.85 17.24
N ARG A 233 20.92 9.61 18.23
CA ARG A 233 20.64 11.05 18.12
C ARG A 233 21.75 11.84 18.77
N TRP A 234 22.26 12.84 18.03
CA TRP A 234 23.33 13.73 18.45
C TRP A 234 22.97 15.20 18.22
N ALA A 235 22.90 15.98 19.29
CA ALA A 235 22.67 17.42 19.28
C ALA A 235 23.75 18.11 20.13
N PRO A 236 24.89 18.51 19.53
CA PRO A 236 26.00 19.13 20.29
C PRO A 236 25.67 20.51 20.81
N ASN A 237 24.67 21.17 20.27
CA ASN A 237 24.11 22.46 20.67
C ASN A 237 22.64 22.56 20.21
N ASP A 238 21.99 23.68 20.53
CA ASP A 238 20.58 23.92 20.22
C ASP A 238 20.31 24.10 18.70
N ASP A 239 21.35 24.43 17.92
CA ASP A 239 21.22 24.72 16.49
C ASP A 239 21.42 23.49 15.59
N PHE A 240 21.83 22.33 16.14
CA PHE A 240 22.15 21.15 15.34
C PHE A 240 21.60 19.87 15.97
N ASP A 241 20.85 19.11 15.18
CA ASP A 241 20.28 17.81 15.54
C ASP A 241 20.52 16.79 14.41
N ALA A 242 21.14 15.67 14.72
CA ALA A 242 21.40 14.59 13.77
C ALA A 242 20.91 13.26 14.33
N ILE A 243 20.25 12.44 13.50
CA ILE A 243 19.79 11.09 13.83
C ILE A 243 20.33 10.13 12.77
N LEU A 244 21.18 9.20 13.21
CA LEU A 244 21.63 8.06 12.41
C LEU A 244 20.79 6.85 12.81
N THR A 245 20.11 6.23 11.85
CA THR A 245 19.26 5.06 12.08
C THR A 245 19.71 3.91 11.18
N TYR A 246 19.80 2.73 11.78
CA TYR A 246 19.95 1.46 11.09
C TYR A 246 18.74 0.58 11.39
N ASP A 247 18.13 0.05 10.34
CA ASP A 247 17.00 -0.87 10.39
C ASP A 247 17.35 -2.17 9.67
N ARG A 248 16.92 -3.30 10.24
CA ARG A 248 16.92 -4.60 9.60
C ARG A 248 15.54 -5.20 9.70
N ILE A 249 15.03 -5.70 8.57
CA ILE A 249 13.77 -6.45 8.47
C ILE A 249 14.11 -7.85 7.96
N ASP A 250 13.49 -8.86 8.56
CA ASP A 250 13.57 -10.26 8.18
C ASP A 250 12.15 -10.85 8.26
N ASP A 251 11.54 -11.13 7.11
CA ASP A 251 10.16 -11.63 6.97
C ASP A 251 10.18 -12.94 6.19
N ASN A 252 9.99 -14.05 6.90
CA ASN A 252 9.90 -15.40 6.35
C ASN A 252 8.47 -15.94 6.36
N SER A 253 7.47 -15.05 6.41
CA SER A 253 6.06 -15.40 6.39
C SER A 253 5.67 -16.07 5.08
N GLU A 254 4.72 -16.98 5.12
CA GLU A 254 4.14 -17.55 3.91
C GLU A 254 3.25 -16.54 3.18
N ILE A 255 3.12 -16.70 1.86
CA ILE A 255 2.09 -16.00 1.09
C ILE A 255 0.72 -16.43 1.62
N THR A 256 -0.22 -15.48 1.75
CA THR A 256 -1.61 -15.82 2.05
C THR A 256 -2.11 -16.86 1.05
N PRO A 257 -2.54 -18.04 1.50
CA PRO A 257 -3.01 -19.10 0.62
C PRO A 257 -4.14 -18.65 -0.27
N GLN A 258 -4.23 -19.26 -1.43
CA GLN A 258 -5.17 -18.91 -2.46
C GLN A 258 -6.22 -20.02 -2.57
N ASP A 259 -7.50 -19.61 -2.54
CA ASP A 259 -8.63 -20.48 -2.77
C ASP A 259 -9.00 -20.42 -4.26
N SER A 260 -9.15 -21.58 -4.89
CA SER A 260 -9.54 -21.63 -6.29
C SER A 260 -10.96 -21.14 -6.49
N LEU A 261 -11.20 -20.27 -7.46
CA LEU A 261 -12.54 -19.84 -7.85
C LEU A 261 -13.46 -21.00 -8.30
N HIS A 262 -12.92 -22.19 -8.44
CA HIS A 262 -13.64 -23.40 -8.90
C HIS A 262 -14.19 -24.29 -7.79
N ASP A 263 -13.58 -24.24 -6.61
CA ASP A 263 -13.87 -25.25 -5.57
C ASP A 263 -15.08 -24.87 -4.71
N GLY A 264 -15.76 -23.79 -5.06
CA GLY A 264 -16.82 -23.20 -4.26
C GLY A 264 -16.23 -22.33 -3.14
N ASP A 265 -17.08 -21.66 -2.38
CA ASP A 265 -16.66 -20.81 -1.27
C ASP A 265 -16.27 -21.68 -0.05
N ASN A 266 -15.12 -22.36 -0.12
CA ASN A 266 -14.54 -23.11 0.99
C ASN A 266 -13.59 -22.18 1.77
N ARG A 267 -14.15 -21.35 2.61
CA ARG A 267 -13.40 -20.42 3.44
C ARG A 267 -12.28 -21.13 4.19
N PHE A 268 -11.03 -20.63 4.03
CA PHE A 268 -9.82 -21.14 4.69
C PHE A 268 -9.48 -22.62 4.38
N VAL A 269 -9.87 -23.10 3.22
CA VAL A 269 -9.39 -24.36 2.66
C VAL A 269 -8.69 -24.06 1.35
N THR A 270 -7.44 -24.50 1.20
CA THR A 270 -6.71 -24.43 -0.06
C THR A 270 -6.43 -25.81 -0.62
N PHE A 271 -6.38 -25.89 -1.93
CA PHE A 271 -6.00 -27.12 -2.66
C PHE A 271 -4.61 -26.95 -3.31
N ALA A 272 -3.83 -25.99 -2.88
CA ALA A 272 -2.47 -25.79 -3.33
C ALA A 272 -1.67 -27.09 -3.22
N ASP A 273 -0.91 -27.44 -4.26
CA ASP A 273 -0.07 -28.63 -4.27
C ASP A 273 1.40 -28.32 -3.94
N LYS A 274 1.66 -27.09 -3.49
CA LYS A 274 2.97 -26.59 -3.11
C LYS A 274 2.90 -25.70 -1.87
N GLU A 275 3.96 -25.75 -1.07
CA GLU A 275 4.23 -24.73 -0.06
C GLU A 275 4.62 -23.41 -0.75
N THR A 276 4.30 -22.29 -0.12
CA THR A 276 4.50 -20.94 -0.68
C THR A 276 5.40 -20.07 0.23
N PRO A 277 6.64 -20.51 0.49
CA PRO A 277 7.55 -19.77 1.35
C PRO A 277 7.93 -18.44 0.72
N THR A 278 8.18 -17.45 1.56
CA THR A 278 8.82 -16.19 1.17
C THR A 278 10.06 -15.95 2.03
N SER A 279 10.97 -15.16 1.54
CA SER A 279 12.05 -14.57 2.34
C SER A 279 12.25 -13.14 1.87
N TYR A 280 12.09 -12.19 2.77
CA TYR A 280 12.28 -10.77 2.51
C TYR A 280 13.21 -10.20 3.57
N GLU A 281 14.43 -9.86 3.14
CA GLU A 281 15.44 -9.26 4.00
C GLU A 281 15.78 -7.86 3.49
N VAL A 282 15.82 -6.87 4.41
CA VAL A 282 16.21 -5.50 4.10
C VAL A 282 17.07 -4.92 5.18
N ASP A 283 18.17 -4.31 4.77
CA ASP A 283 19.02 -3.45 5.59
C ASP A 283 18.89 -2.00 5.12
N GLN A 284 18.56 -1.08 6.03
CA GLN A 284 18.48 0.35 5.75
C GLN A 284 19.38 1.15 6.69
N LEU A 285 20.18 2.03 6.14
CA LEU A 285 20.92 3.04 6.87
C LEU A 285 20.46 4.42 6.47
N SER A 286 20.01 5.23 7.42
CA SER A 286 19.60 6.63 7.16
C SER A 286 20.25 7.60 8.11
N LEU A 287 20.57 8.78 7.61
CA LEU A 287 21.10 9.92 8.36
C LEU A 287 20.25 11.15 8.07
N ARG A 288 19.56 11.63 9.09
CA ARG A 288 18.85 12.90 9.05
C ARG A 288 19.61 13.94 9.87
N MET A 289 19.85 15.13 9.29
CA MET A 289 20.49 16.25 9.94
C MET A 289 19.62 17.50 9.78
N ASN A 290 19.42 18.24 10.86
CA ASN A 290 18.82 19.56 10.87
C ASN A 290 19.83 20.54 11.44
N TRP A 291 20.05 21.64 10.72
CA TRP A 291 20.93 22.71 11.16
C TRP A 291 20.23 24.06 11.03
N ASP A 292 19.97 24.67 12.17
CA ASP A 292 19.48 26.03 12.25
C ASP A 292 20.64 27.00 11.99
N ILE A 293 20.77 27.44 10.71
CA ILE A 293 21.84 28.36 10.25
C ILE A 293 21.73 29.69 11.02
N ASN A 294 20.52 30.10 11.30
CA ASN A 294 20.16 31.22 12.15
C ASN A 294 18.70 31.07 12.62
N GLU A 295 18.20 32.03 13.43
CA GLU A 295 16.84 32.00 14.00
C GLU A 295 15.70 31.86 12.96
N ASN A 296 15.98 32.15 11.67
CA ASN A 296 14.96 32.16 10.62
C ASN A 296 15.21 31.14 9.51
N MET A 297 16.28 30.36 9.54
CA MET A 297 16.63 29.45 8.45
C MET A 297 17.16 28.12 8.96
N THR A 298 16.56 27.02 8.52
CA THR A 298 16.98 25.65 8.80
C THR A 298 17.38 24.94 7.51
N LEU A 299 18.55 24.30 7.52
CA LEU A 299 18.99 23.35 6.51
C LEU A 299 18.72 21.93 7.01
N THR A 300 17.95 21.18 6.25
CA THR A 300 17.71 19.74 6.49
C THR A 300 18.42 18.92 5.42
N SER A 301 19.15 17.89 5.84
CA SER A 301 19.75 16.88 4.96
C SER A 301 19.27 15.50 5.35
N ILE A 302 18.82 14.71 4.38
CA ILE A 302 18.37 13.33 4.57
C ILE A 302 19.11 12.48 3.55
N THR A 303 19.87 11.50 4.06
CA THR A 303 20.62 10.53 3.24
C THR A 303 20.17 9.14 3.65
N ALA A 304 19.82 8.28 2.70
CA ALA A 304 19.49 6.90 2.98
C ALA A 304 20.07 5.94 1.95
N SER A 305 20.43 4.76 2.41
CA SER A 305 20.84 3.63 1.59
C SER A 305 20.08 2.40 2.06
N ASN A 306 19.44 1.71 1.13
CA ASN A 306 18.73 0.45 1.35
C ASN A 306 19.31 -0.61 0.46
N SER A 307 19.48 -1.82 1.00
CA SER A 307 19.76 -3.01 0.21
C SER A 307 18.87 -4.15 0.68
N GLY A 308 18.42 -5.00 -0.21
CA GLY A 308 17.58 -6.11 0.19
C GLY A 308 17.40 -7.18 -0.86
N GLU A 309 16.89 -8.31 -0.37
CA GLU A 309 16.57 -9.49 -1.16
C GLU A 309 15.11 -9.88 -0.90
N ASP A 310 14.41 -10.35 -1.94
CA ASP A 310 13.04 -10.88 -1.85
C ASP A 310 12.98 -12.16 -2.70
N ASP A 311 12.79 -13.32 -2.07
CA ASP A 311 12.58 -14.60 -2.75
C ASP A 311 11.17 -15.09 -2.43
N THR A 312 10.32 -15.06 -3.44
CA THR A 312 8.90 -15.40 -3.33
C THR A 312 8.56 -16.57 -4.22
N GLU A 313 7.97 -17.62 -3.66
CA GLU A 313 7.43 -18.75 -4.39
C GLU A 313 5.91 -18.83 -4.20
N SER A 314 5.16 -18.85 -5.32
CA SER A 314 3.68 -18.78 -5.31
C SER A 314 3.07 -19.99 -5.97
N ASP A 315 1.90 -20.39 -5.48
CA ASP A 315 0.98 -21.28 -6.16
C ASP A 315 -0.23 -20.42 -6.61
N PHE A 316 -0.19 -19.95 -7.87
CA PHE A 316 -1.18 -19.00 -8.38
C PHE A 316 -2.46 -19.65 -8.92
N ASP A 317 -2.56 -20.94 -8.91
CA ASP A 317 -3.76 -21.62 -9.39
C ASP A 317 -4.60 -22.23 -8.26
N GLY A 318 -4.02 -22.45 -7.09
CA GLY A 318 -4.71 -22.96 -5.89
C GLY A 318 -5.31 -24.35 -6.07
N VAL A 319 -4.86 -25.13 -7.07
CA VAL A 319 -5.36 -26.46 -7.40
C VAL A 319 -4.22 -27.48 -7.52
N PHE A 320 -4.51 -28.76 -7.37
CA PHE A 320 -3.54 -29.81 -7.47
C PHE A 320 -3.54 -30.51 -8.85
N ILE A 321 -2.40 -31.09 -9.24
CA ILE A 321 -2.30 -31.94 -10.43
C ILE A 321 -3.23 -33.14 -10.28
N GLY A 322 -4.24 -33.25 -11.17
CA GLY A 322 -5.24 -34.31 -11.15
C GLY A 322 -6.63 -33.85 -10.76
N SER A 323 -6.81 -32.58 -10.40
CA SER A 323 -8.13 -31.98 -10.30
C SER A 323 -8.91 -32.21 -11.61
N THR A 324 -10.17 -32.62 -11.49
CA THR A 324 -11.07 -32.77 -12.64
C THR A 324 -11.77 -31.46 -13.00
N ASN A 325 -11.54 -30.43 -12.22
CA ASN A 325 -12.03 -29.08 -12.46
C ASN A 325 -11.23 -28.45 -13.61
N PHE A 326 -11.82 -27.59 -14.34
CA PHE A 326 -11.47 -27.22 -15.69
C PHE A 326 -11.24 -25.71 -15.88
N PRO A 327 -10.31 -25.25 -16.68
CA PRO A 327 -9.05 -25.87 -17.14
C PRO A 327 -8.00 -25.85 -16.02
N ILE A 328 -7.17 -26.88 -15.94
CA ILE A 328 -6.11 -26.93 -14.94
C ILE A 328 -4.90 -26.20 -15.54
N VAL A 329 -4.57 -25.08 -14.96
CA VAL A 329 -3.32 -24.35 -15.20
C VAL A 329 -2.53 -24.45 -13.91
N GLN A 330 -1.39 -25.14 -13.91
CA GLN A 330 -0.45 -24.99 -12.80
C GLN A 330 0.45 -23.81 -13.12
N LEU A 331 0.48 -22.84 -12.24
CA LEU A 331 1.30 -21.65 -12.36
C LEU A 331 2.05 -21.43 -11.05
N HIS A 332 3.29 -21.93 -11.00
CA HIS A 332 4.17 -21.80 -9.85
C HIS A 332 5.36 -20.90 -10.18
N PRO A 333 5.24 -19.59 -10.12
CA PRO A 333 6.37 -18.69 -10.28
C PRO A 333 7.21 -18.65 -9.00
N LYS A 334 8.53 -18.71 -9.18
CA LYS A 334 9.50 -18.35 -8.16
C LYS A 334 10.20 -17.06 -8.62
N ARG A 335 10.37 -16.08 -7.70
CA ARG A 335 10.76 -14.71 -8.05
C ARG A 335 11.80 -14.15 -7.08
N PRO A 336 13.06 -14.65 -7.12
CA PRO A 336 14.13 -13.95 -6.42
C PRO A 336 14.42 -12.60 -7.07
N GLN A 337 14.64 -11.60 -6.24
CA GLN A 337 15.11 -10.29 -6.64
C GLN A 337 16.08 -9.72 -5.63
N GLU A 338 17.02 -8.92 -6.12
CA GLU A 338 17.93 -8.11 -5.32
C GLU A 338 17.70 -6.64 -5.68
N PHE A 339 17.80 -5.76 -4.71
CA PHE A 339 17.63 -4.32 -4.93
C PHE A 339 18.53 -3.49 -4.02
N ASP A 340 19.05 -2.42 -4.61
CA ASP A 340 19.78 -1.38 -3.91
C ASP A 340 19.16 -0.02 -4.21
N TYR A 341 18.95 0.80 -3.17
CA TYR A 341 18.46 2.17 -3.31
C TYR A 341 19.37 3.14 -2.55
N PHE A 342 19.65 4.27 -3.18
CA PHE A 342 20.27 5.40 -2.53
C PHE A 342 19.41 6.65 -2.72
N SER A 343 19.26 7.45 -1.67
CA SER A 343 18.56 8.72 -1.76
C SER A 343 19.25 9.83 -0.96
N GLN A 344 19.21 11.05 -1.50
CA GLN A 344 19.70 12.26 -0.85
C GLN A 344 18.70 13.38 -1.05
N GLU A 345 18.26 14.01 0.03
CA GLU A 345 17.47 15.22 -0.03
C GLU A 345 18.14 16.35 0.77
N LEU A 346 18.17 17.54 0.19
CA LEU A 346 18.64 18.77 0.85
C LEU A 346 17.52 19.81 0.77
N ARG A 347 17.11 20.35 1.91
CA ARG A 347 16.09 21.41 2.00
C ARG A 347 16.62 22.59 2.80
N LEU A 348 16.44 23.79 2.27
CA LEU A 348 16.61 25.04 2.99
C LEU A 348 15.23 25.68 3.13
N ALA A 349 14.76 25.85 4.36
CA ALA A 349 13.48 26.49 4.66
C ALA A 349 13.69 27.65 5.64
N GLY A 350 12.85 28.67 5.54
CA GLY A 350 12.91 29.78 6.47
C GLY A 350 11.95 30.92 6.14
N ALA A 351 12.03 31.97 6.97
CA ALA A 351 11.27 33.19 6.80
C ALA A 351 12.11 34.26 6.08
N ILE A 352 11.53 34.81 4.99
CA ILE A 352 12.10 36.00 4.29
C ILE A 352 11.66 37.26 5.04
N THR A 353 10.41 37.31 5.47
CA THR A 353 9.80 38.35 6.29
C THR A 353 8.84 37.72 7.28
N ASP A 354 8.28 38.48 8.20
CA ASP A 354 7.26 38.02 9.16
C ASP A 354 6.02 37.42 8.47
N THR A 355 5.78 37.70 7.20
CA THR A 355 4.62 37.27 6.43
C THR A 355 4.95 36.37 5.25
N LEU A 356 6.22 36.08 4.98
CA LEU A 356 6.63 35.32 3.80
C LEU A 356 7.69 34.30 4.17
N ASP A 357 7.30 33.02 4.11
CA ASP A 357 8.20 31.88 4.25
C ASP A 357 8.56 31.29 2.88
N PHE A 358 9.72 30.65 2.83
CA PHE A 358 10.17 29.90 1.66
C PHE A 358 10.69 28.52 2.04
N MET A 359 10.65 27.63 1.08
CA MET A 359 11.40 26.38 1.08
C MET A 359 11.98 26.18 -0.32
N VAL A 360 13.22 25.73 -0.39
CA VAL A 360 13.85 25.26 -1.64
C VAL A 360 14.60 23.98 -1.34
N GLY A 361 14.62 23.07 -2.30
CA GLY A 361 15.28 21.80 -2.09
C GLY A 361 15.76 21.15 -3.39
N TYR A 362 16.60 20.16 -3.19
CA TYR A 362 17.15 19.27 -4.19
C TYR A 362 16.99 17.84 -3.70
N SER A 363 16.58 16.94 -4.58
CA SER A 363 16.55 15.51 -4.28
C SER A 363 17.24 14.72 -5.40
N TYR A 364 17.91 13.66 -4.99
CA TYR A 364 18.55 12.66 -5.82
C TYR A 364 18.08 11.28 -5.37
N PHE A 365 17.78 10.40 -6.31
CA PHE A 365 17.44 9.01 -6.07
C PHE A 365 18.11 8.16 -7.14
N ASP A 366 18.68 7.05 -6.71
CA ASP A 366 19.33 6.05 -7.56
C ASP A 366 18.87 4.67 -7.09
N SER A 367 18.57 3.77 -8.03
CA SER A 367 18.22 2.38 -7.69
C SER A 367 18.64 1.41 -8.75
N GLU A 368 19.09 0.24 -8.31
CA GLU A 368 19.35 -0.94 -9.11
C GLU A 368 18.45 -2.07 -8.65
N LEU A 369 17.77 -2.71 -9.58
CA LEU A 369 16.91 -3.86 -9.36
C LEU A 369 17.30 -4.98 -10.31
N ASP A 370 17.67 -6.13 -9.75
CA ASP A 370 17.80 -7.39 -10.47
C ASP A 370 16.67 -8.35 -10.09
N TYR A 371 16.05 -8.90 -11.10
CA TYR A 371 14.86 -9.73 -10.96
C TYR A 371 14.98 -10.99 -11.81
N VAL A 372 14.70 -12.13 -11.19
CA VAL A 372 14.62 -13.41 -11.88
C VAL A 372 13.22 -13.98 -11.70
N GLN A 373 12.57 -14.40 -12.77
CA GLN A 373 11.34 -15.18 -12.68
C GLN A 373 11.53 -16.56 -13.28
N PHE A 374 11.43 -17.56 -12.43
CA PHE A 374 11.29 -18.94 -12.85
C PHE A 374 9.79 -19.22 -13.04
N THR A 375 9.44 -19.79 -14.18
CA THR A 375 8.05 -20.14 -14.49
C THR A 375 7.98 -21.61 -14.83
N ASN A 376 7.10 -22.33 -14.15
CA ASN A 376 6.78 -23.72 -14.42
C ASN A 376 5.28 -23.83 -14.65
N ASN A 377 4.88 -23.81 -15.92
CA ASN A 377 3.47 -23.85 -16.28
C ASN A 377 3.08 -25.25 -16.77
N ILE A 378 1.99 -25.79 -16.22
CA ILE A 378 1.37 -27.02 -16.70
C ILE A 378 -0.05 -26.70 -17.10
N ILE A 379 -0.33 -26.74 -18.39
CA ILE A 379 -1.70 -26.54 -18.92
C ILE A 379 -2.26 -27.90 -19.25
N GLN A 380 -3.45 -28.22 -18.71
CA GLN A 380 -4.16 -29.46 -18.95
C GLN A 380 -5.58 -29.14 -19.41
N LEU A 381 -6.01 -29.77 -20.49
CA LEU A 381 -7.36 -29.62 -21.05
C LEU A 381 -8.05 -30.98 -21.16
N PRO A 382 -9.36 -31.07 -20.85
CA PRO A 382 -10.12 -32.27 -21.16
C PRO A 382 -9.96 -32.64 -22.64
N ALA A 383 -9.78 -33.92 -22.92
CA ALA A 383 -9.69 -34.43 -24.30
C ALA A 383 -10.90 -34.03 -25.13
N ALA A 384 -12.08 -34.01 -24.53
CA ALA A 384 -13.33 -33.59 -25.17
C ALA A 384 -13.31 -32.10 -25.63
N PHE A 385 -12.63 -31.24 -24.87
CA PHE A 385 -12.48 -29.81 -25.25
C PHE A 385 -11.56 -29.62 -26.46
N LEU A 386 -10.59 -30.52 -26.62
CA LEU A 386 -9.71 -30.58 -27.78
C LEU A 386 -10.39 -31.29 -28.97
N GLY A 387 -11.68 -31.62 -28.85
CA GLY A 387 -12.41 -32.34 -29.88
C GLY A 387 -11.98 -33.80 -30.04
N LEU A 388 -11.27 -34.37 -29.06
CA LEU A 388 -10.86 -35.79 -29.09
C LEU A 388 -12.02 -36.68 -28.68
N PRO A 389 -12.35 -37.72 -29.48
CA PRO A 389 -13.30 -38.76 -29.07
C PRO A 389 -12.81 -39.51 -27.84
N ALA A 390 -13.74 -40.04 -27.04
CA ALA A 390 -13.42 -40.87 -25.89
C ALA A 390 -12.50 -42.04 -26.27
N GLY A 391 -11.38 -42.20 -25.54
CA GLY A 391 -10.37 -43.24 -25.76
C GLY A 391 -9.34 -42.95 -26.84
N VAL A 392 -9.34 -41.76 -27.42
CA VAL A 392 -8.24 -41.32 -28.31
C VAL A 392 -7.09 -40.75 -27.44
N PRO A 393 -5.87 -41.30 -27.56
CA PRO A 393 -4.73 -40.78 -26.80
C PRO A 393 -4.42 -39.31 -27.10
N CYS A 394 -4.08 -38.53 -26.08
CA CYS A 394 -3.66 -37.14 -26.22
C CYS A 394 -2.51 -36.98 -27.22
N ALA A 395 -1.58 -37.93 -27.24
CA ALA A 395 -0.46 -37.96 -28.19
C ALA A 395 -0.87 -38.12 -29.66
N ALA A 396 -2.13 -38.47 -29.95
CA ALA A 396 -2.64 -38.57 -31.32
C ALA A 396 -2.93 -37.24 -31.98
N VAL A 397 -2.88 -36.11 -31.27
CA VAL A 397 -3.03 -34.77 -31.84
C VAL A 397 -1.72 -34.31 -32.46
N PRO A 398 -1.64 -34.21 -33.81
CA PRO A 398 -0.37 -33.86 -34.44
C PRO A 398 0.06 -32.41 -34.12
N GLY A 399 1.35 -32.23 -33.87
CA GLY A 399 1.96 -30.90 -33.76
C GLY A 399 1.84 -30.22 -32.39
N LEU A 400 1.05 -30.73 -31.45
CA LEU A 400 0.88 -30.12 -30.12
C LEU A 400 1.72 -30.79 -29.02
N GLY A 401 2.32 -31.96 -29.28
CA GLY A 401 3.17 -32.66 -28.31
C GLY A 401 2.45 -33.06 -27.01
N LEU A 402 1.13 -33.16 -27.05
CA LEU A 402 0.29 -33.45 -25.88
C LEU A 402 0.62 -34.79 -25.23
N ARG A 403 0.52 -34.86 -23.93
CA ARG A 403 0.70 -36.07 -23.10
C ARG A 403 -0.57 -36.37 -22.33
N ALA A 404 -0.77 -37.62 -21.93
CA ALA A 404 -1.80 -37.98 -20.97
C ALA A 404 -1.48 -37.38 -19.59
N ASN A 405 -2.52 -36.98 -18.86
CA ASN A 405 -2.33 -36.58 -17.47
C ASN A 405 -1.78 -37.77 -16.66
N PRO A 406 -0.76 -37.59 -15.82
CA PRO A 406 -0.11 -38.70 -15.10
C PRO A 406 -1.02 -39.39 -14.10
N VAL A 407 -2.10 -38.75 -13.64
CA VAL A 407 -3.03 -39.28 -12.62
C VAL A 407 -4.29 -39.84 -13.24
N ILE A 408 -4.93 -39.13 -14.18
CA ILE A 408 -6.25 -39.45 -14.74
C ILE A 408 -6.20 -39.89 -16.21
N GLY A 409 -4.99 -40.01 -16.77
CA GLY A 409 -4.75 -40.56 -18.10
C GLY A 409 -5.23 -39.65 -19.24
N ASP A 410 -5.60 -40.29 -20.41
CA ASP A 410 -6.00 -39.57 -21.62
C ASP A 410 -7.37 -38.88 -21.56
N ALA A 411 -8.01 -38.83 -20.41
CA ALA A 411 -9.20 -38.01 -20.20
C ALA A 411 -8.85 -36.51 -20.21
N PHE A 412 -7.65 -36.18 -19.81
CA PHE A 412 -7.06 -34.85 -19.85
C PHE A 412 -5.72 -34.85 -20.58
N CYS A 413 -5.58 -33.94 -21.49
CA CYS A 413 -4.36 -33.79 -22.27
C CYS A 413 -3.51 -32.67 -21.71
N GLN A 414 -2.31 -33.03 -21.30
CA GLN A 414 -1.30 -32.10 -20.78
C GLN A 414 -0.47 -31.55 -21.94
N PHE A 415 -0.35 -30.24 -22.04
CA PHE A 415 0.62 -29.58 -22.91
C PHE A 415 2.04 -29.82 -22.39
N PRO A 416 3.06 -29.78 -23.27
CA PRO A 416 4.45 -29.81 -22.81
C PRO A 416 4.66 -28.71 -21.77
N ASN A 417 5.31 -29.08 -20.66
CA ASN A 417 5.66 -28.11 -19.62
C ASN A 417 6.43 -26.95 -20.25
N ASP A 418 5.93 -25.75 -20.07
CA ASP A 418 6.67 -24.52 -20.40
C ASP A 418 7.49 -24.13 -19.17
N LYS A 419 8.75 -24.52 -19.16
CA LYS A 419 9.70 -24.10 -18.15
C LYS A 419 10.56 -22.99 -18.74
N SER A 420 10.49 -21.84 -18.11
CA SER A 420 11.25 -20.68 -18.56
C SER A 420 11.86 -19.92 -17.42
N THR A 421 12.94 -19.22 -17.74
CA THR A 421 13.54 -18.24 -16.84
C THR A 421 13.62 -16.90 -17.55
N GLN A 422 13.11 -15.90 -16.90
CA GLN A 422 13.24 -14.53 -17.32
C GLN A 422 14.19 -13.81 -16.35
N PHE A 423 15.19 -13.17 -16.91
CA PHE A 423 16.13 -12.30 -16.21
C PHE A 423 15.81 -10.89 -16.66
N ALA A 424 15.54 -10.04 -15.71
CA ALA A 424 15.19 -8.67 -15.99
C ALA A 424 15.79 -7.77 -14.92
N GLY A 425 16.05 -6.52 -15.26
CA GLY A 425 16.55 -5.54 -14.32
C GLY A 425 16.20 -4.15 -14.78
N GLU A 426 16.23 -3.22 -13.84
CA GLU A 426 15.98 -1.82 -14.07
C GLU A 426 16.92 -0.98 -13.20
N ASP A 427 17.61 -0.04 -13.81
CA ASP A 427 18.36 1.00 -13.15
C ASP A 427 17.60 2.32 -13.30
N VAL A 428 17.47 3.08 -12.22
CA VAL A 428 16.73 4.36 -12.20
C VAL A 428 17.60 5.43 -11.57
N GLU A 429 17.78 6.54 -12.27
CA GLU A 429 18.35 7.77 -11.72
C GLU A 429 17.31 8.88 -11.78
N SER A 430 17.03 9.54 -10.66
CA SER A 430 16.07 10.64 -10.61
C SER A 430 16.65 11.83 -9.85
N THR A 431 16.56 13.00 -10.47
CA THR A 431 16.93 14.28 -9.86
C THR A 431 15.75 15.23 -9.86
N ALA A 432 15.64 16.05 -8.82
CA ALA A 432 14.63 17.10 -8.84
C ALA A 432 15.08 18.34 -8.06
N PHE A 433 14.62 19.49 -8.54
CA PHE A 433 14.65 20.77 -7.83
C PHE A 433 13.24 21.20 -7.49
N PHE A 434 13.00 21.62 -6.27
CA PHE A 434 11.68 22.08 -5.84
C PHE A 434 11.76 23.31 -4.95
N GLY A 435 10.64 24.02 -4.87
CA GLY A 435 10.50 25.13 -3.97
C GLY A 435 9.05 25.54 -3.75
N SER A 436 8.81 26.19 -2.64
CA SER A 436 7.52 26.76 -2.28
C SER A 436 7.66 28.09 -1.57
N LEU A 437 6.64 28.92 -1.70
CA LEU A 437 6.46 30.18 -0.99
C LEU A 437 5.14 30.13 -0.24
N THR A 438 5.16 30.53 1.03
CA THR A 438 3.96 30.69 1.85
C THR A 438 3.83 32.16 2.25
N TRP A 439 2.76 32.82 1.81
CA TRP A 439 2.51 34.23 2.07
C TRP A 439 1.27 34.43 2.94
N ARG A 440 1.45 35.15 4.07
CA ARG A 440 0.41 35.48 5.04
C ARG A 440 0.18 36.99 5.08
N PRO A 441 -0.63 37.57 4.16
CA PRO A 441 -0.89 39.01 4.14
C PRO A 441 -1.61 39.51 5.40
N THR A 442 -2.35 38.65 6.07
CA THR A 442 -3.00 38.88 7.37
C THR A 442 -2.89 37.62 8.23
N GLU A 443 -3.21 37.71 9.52
CA GLU A 443 -3.23 36.57 10.43
C GLU A 443 -4.28 35.49 10.02
N ASP A 444 -5.32 35.91 9.28
CA ASP A 444 -6.44 35.04 8.89
C ASP A 444 -6.28 34.44 7.49
N LEU A 445 -5.32 34.88 6.68
CA LEU A 445 -5.22 34.48 5.28
C LEU A 445 -3.81 34.03 4.92
N GLU A 446 -3.72 32.81 4.38
CA GLU A 446 -2.48 32.20 3.90
C GLU A 446 -2.64 31.76 2.45
N PHE A 447 -1.61 32.01 1.65
CA PHE A 447 -1.44 31.48 0.29
C PHE A 447 -0.16 30.70 0.22
N LEU A 448 -0.20 29.53 -0.41
CA LEU A 448 0.97 28.74 -0.75
C LEU A 448 1.02 28.56 -2.27
N ALA A 449 2.23 28.63 -2.83
CA ALA A 449 2.50 28.21 -4.19
C ALA A 449 3.83 27.45 -4.22
N GLY A 450 3.88 26.36 -4.95
CA GLY A 450 5.06 25.50 -5.06
C GLY A 450 5.24 24.94 -6.47
N VAL A 451 6.48 24.59 -6.80
CA VAL A 451 6.87 24.00 -8.07
C VAL A 451 7.98 22.97 -7.86
N ARG A 452 7.95 21.89 -8.62
CA ARG A 452 9.01 20.88 -8.68
C ARG A 452 9.31 20.55 -10.14
N ARG A 453 10.59 20.58 -10.51
CA ARG A 453 11.09 20.06 -11.78
C ARG A 453 11.75 18.74 -11.51
N ILE A 454 11.31 17.70 -12.23
CA ILE A 454 11.77 16.32 -12.13
C ILE A 454 12.48 15.97 -13.44
N ASP A 455 13.57 15.22 -13.34
CA ASP A 455 14.32 14.62 -14.44
C ASP A 455 14.62 13.17 -14.01
N GLU A 456 14.13 12.18 -14.75
CA GLU A 456 14.25 10.76 -14.40
C GLU A 456 14.67 9.97 -15.64
N GLU A 457 15.76 9.20 -15.52
CA GLU A 457 16.30 8.30 -16.52
C GLU A 457 16.15 6.85 -16.04
N LYS A 458 15.79 5.94 -16.95
CA LYS A 458 15.70 4.51 -16.68
C LYS A 458 16.37 3.69 -17.75
N ASP A 459 17.11 2.68 -17.28
CA ASP A 459 17.70 1.65 -18.12
C ASP A 459 17.09 0.29 -17.79
N GLY A 460 16.44 -0.34 -18.77
CA GLY A 460 15.81 -1.64 -18.63
C GLY A 460 16.59 -2.73 -19.37
N ARG A 461 16.73 -3.90 -18.74
CA ARG A 461 17.36 -5.09 -19.35
C ARG A 461 16.45 -6.31 -19.24
N ASN A 462 16.37 -7.12 -20.29
CA ASN A 462 15.62 -8.37 -20.28
C ASN A 462 16.33 -9.47 -21.05
N ARG A 463 16.24 -10.68 -20.53
CA ARG A 463 16.71 -11.91 -21.17
C ARG A 463 15.77 -13.05 -20.82
N TYR A 464 15.26 -13.73 -21.84
CA TYR A 464 14.37 -14.87 -21.68
C TYR A 464 15.05 -16.17 -22.14
N VAL A 465 14.95 -17.20 -21.30
CA VAL A 465 15.53 -18.53 -21.59
C VAL A 465 14.44 -19.59 -21.46
N ASN A 466 14.32 -20.47 -22.46
CA ASN A 466 13.38 -21.59 -22.42
C ASN A 466 14.14 -22.89 -22.08
N HIS A 467 13.65 -23.61 -21.09
CA HIS A 467 14.22 -24.86 -20.58
C HIS A 467 13.41 -26.10 -20.99
N SER A 468 12.59 -26.05 -22.02
CA SER A 468 11.72 -27.15 -22.46
C SER A 468 12.45 -28.49 -22.70
N THR A 469 13.76 -28.49 -22.73
CA THR A 469 14.61 -29.67 -23.01
C THR A 469 15.63 -30.04 -21.89
N GLY A 470 15.65 -29.33 -20.76
CA GLY A 470 16.65 -29.49 -19.69
C GLY A 470 16.09 -29.68 -18.27
N THR A 471 16.93 -30.15 -17.36
CA THR A 471 16.63 -30.20 -15.92
C THR A 471 16.82 -28.81 -15.33
N PHE A 472 15.72 -28.24 -14.79
CA PHE A 472 15.67 -26.90 -14.24
C PHE A 472 16.25 -26.77 -12.82
N ASP A 473 16.22 -27.84 -12.05
CA ASP A 473 16.56 -27.84 -10.62
C ASP A 473 17.82 -28.70 -10.37
N ALA A 474 18.96 -28.37 -10.96
CA ALA A 474 20.19 -28.98 -10.52
C ALA A 474 20.62 -28.27 -9.21
N PRO A 475 20.71 -28.99 -8.06
CA PRO A 475 21.20 -28.41 -6.83
C PRO A 475 22.59 -27.80 -7.01
N GLY A 476 22.72 -26.48 -6.72
CA GLY A 476 24.00 -25.77 -6.78
C GLY A 476 24.30 -25.01 -8.07
N GLN A 477 23.30 -24.80 -8.96
CA GLN A 477 23.45 -23.81 -10.02
C GLN A 477 23.18 -22.42 -9.44
N ASP A 478 24.12 -21.52 -9.68
CA ASP A 478 23.90 -20.09 -9.44
C ASP A 478 22.74 -19.62 -10.31
N PRO A 479 21.64 -19.11 -9.75
CA PRO A 479 20.52 -18.58 -10.52
C PRO A 479 20.93 -17.43 -11.45
N HIS A 480 22.09 -16.82 -11.25
CA HIS A 480 22.69 -15.76 -12.07
C HIS A 480 23.73 -16.26 -13.09
N ASP A 481 24.14 -17.56 -13.07
CA ASP A 481 25.06 -18.12 -14.08
C ASP A 481 24.31 -18.70 -15.29
N PHE A 482 24.27 -17.93 -16.37
CA PHE A 482 23.57 -18.23 -17.62
C PHE A 482 24.48 -18.64 -18.77
N THR A 483 25.74 -19.00 -18.45
CA THR A 483 26.67 -19.45 -19.46
C THR A 483 26.25 -20.82 -20.00
N GLY A 484 25.63 -20.81 -21.20
CA GLY A 484 25.29 -22.02 -21.93
C GLY A 484 23.83 -22.37 -22.11
N ALA A 485 22.88 -21.63 -21.47
CA ALA A 485 21.46 -21.85 -21.71
C ALA A 485 21.02 -21.27 -23.07
N PRO A 486 20.22 -22.01 -23.87
CA PRO A 486 19.76 -21.51 -25.17
C PRO A 486 18.82 -20.33 -25.00
N GLN A 487 19.20 -19.18 -25.53
CA GLN A 487 18.35 -17.98 -25.55
C GLN A 487 17.23 -18.13 -26.59
N VAL A 488 16.05 -17.60 -26.29
CA VAL A 488 15.00 -17.46 -27.27
C VAL A 488 15.35 -16.26 -28.18
N PRO A 489 15.50 -16.47 -29.49
CA PRO A 489 15.86 -15.37 -30.39
C PRO A 489 14.87 -14.20 -30.30
N GLY A 490 15.40 -12.98 -30.16
CA GLY A 490 14.60 -11.74 -30.15
C GLY A 490 14.02 -11.35 -28.79
N THR A 491 14.28 -12.10 -27.71
CA THR A 491 13.77 -11.80 -26.36
C THR A 491 14.85 -11.21 -25.43
N SER A 492 16.08 -11.08 -25.87
CA SER A 492 17.13 -10.37 -25.13
C SER A 492 17.26 -8.96 -25.67
N TYR A 493 17.10 -7.97 -24.79
CA TYR A 493 17.20 -6.55 -25.17
C TYR A 493 17.65 -5.70 -23.99
N THR A 494 18.14 -4.51 -24.30
CA THR A 494 18.28 -3.37 -23.37
C THR A 494 17.50 -2.22 -23.98
N VAL A 495 16.91 -1.40 -23.11
CA VAL A 495 16.14 -0.21 -23.45
C VAL A 495 16.50 0.91 -22.48
N SER A 496 16.47 2.15 -22.94
CA SER A 496 16.77 3.34 -22.15
C SER A 496 15.85 4.46 -22.59
N ASP A 497 15.33 5.23 -21.65
CA ASP A 497 14.56 6.46 -21.92
C ASP A 497 14.65 7.44 -20.76
N ASP A 498 14.31 8.72 -21.02
CA ASP A 498 14.28 9.77 -20.03
C ASP A 498 12.95 10.54 -20.06
N TRP A 499 12.49 10.94 -18.87
CA TRP A 499 11.26 11.70 -18.68
C TRP A 499 11.51 12.93 -17.84
N GLN A 500 10.89 14.02 -18.24
CA GLN A 500 11.01 15.30 -17.55
C GLN A 500 9.63 15.91 -17.34
N ASP A 501 9.36 16.37 -16.12
CA ASP A 501 8.12 17.07 -15.84
C ASP A 501 8.29 18.24 -14.87
N THR A 502 7.30 19.14 -14.87
CA THR A 502 7.24 20.29 -13.97
C THR A 502 5.86 20.38 -13.37
N ILE A 503 5.73 19.93 -12.14
CA ILE A 503 4.48 19.89 -11.39
C ILE A 503 4.36 21.08 -10.45
N THR A 504 3.12 21.51 -10.21
CA THR A 504 2.81 22.69 -9.41
C THR A 504 1.81 22.37 -8.29
N THR A 505 1.79 23.21 -7.26
CA THR A 505 0.76 23.23 -6.24
C THR A 505 0.43 24.65 -5.83
N ALA A 506 -0.83 24.91 -5.50
CA ALA A 506 -1.23 26.19 -4.96
C ALA A 506 -2.39 25.98 -3.96
N SER A 507 -2.41 26.79 -2.90
CA SER A 507 -3.54 26.78 -1.97
C SER A 507 -3.82 28.15 -1.39
N ALA A 508 -5.07 28.34 -0.98
CA ALA A 508 -5.52 29.48 -0.18
C ALA A 508 -6.25 28.95 1.05
N ASN A 509 -5.89 29.43 2.21
CA ASN A 509 -6.46 29.06 3.49
C ASN A 509 -6.97 30.31 4.21
N TRP A 510 -8.23 30.32 4.62
CA TRP A 510 -8.87 31.46 5.26
C TRP A 510 -9.52 31.09 6.59
N ALA A 511 -8.96 31.63 7.68
CA ALA A 511 -9.54 31.57 9.01
C ALA A 511 -10.67 32.61 9.09
N PHE A 512 -11.90 32.24 8.69
CA PHE A 512 -13.05 33.16 8.72
C PHE A 512 -13.68 33.30 10.11
N ALA A 513 -13.27 32.45 11.05
CA ALA A 513 -13.59 32.53 12.47
C ALA A 513 -12.44 31.91 13.29
N ASP A 514 -12.37 32.23 14.58
CA ASP A 514 -11.31 31.73 15.49
C ASP A 514 -11.24 30.21 15.56
N ASN A 515 -12.36 29.55 15.30
CA ASN A 515 -12.51 28.11 15.39
C ASN A 515 -12.83 27.44 14.04
N ALA A 516 -12.75 28.15 12.92
CA ALA A 516 -13.12 27.60 11.62
C ALA A 516 -12.30 28.19 10.47
N ARG A 517 -11.85 27.33 9.55
CA ARG A 517 -11.10 27.67 8.35
C ARG A 517 -11.74 27.04 7.13
N ALA A 518 -11.71 27.74 6.02
CA ALA A 518 -12.02 27.22 4.70
C ALA A 518 -10.79 27.29 3.81
N TYR A 519 -10.59 26.29 2.98
CA TYR A 519 -9.48 26.26 2.05
C TYR A 519 -9.89 25.80 0.66
N VAL A 520 -9.08 26.17 -0.31
CA VAL A 520 -9.06 25.60 -1.65
C VAL A 520 -7.62 25.27 -1.99
N SER A 521 -7.38 24.10 -2.58
CA SER A 521 -6.07 23.69 -3.06
C SER A 521 -6.15 23.11 -4.47
N TYR A 522 -5.07 23.32 -5.20
CA TYR A 522 -4.74 22.68 -6.47
C TYR A 522 -3.42 21.97 -6.33
N SER A 523 -3.32 20.74 -6.80
CA SER A 523 -2.08 19.96 -6.76
C SER A 523 -1.97 19.06 -7.98
N GLU A 524 -0.74 18.92 -8.45
CA GLU A 524 -0.35 18.03 -9.53
C GLU A 524 0.57 16.92 -9.01
N GLY A 525 0.53 15.77 -9.68
CA GLY A 525 1.37 14.63 -9.43
C GLY A 525 1.84 13.99 -10.73
N PHE A 526 3.03 13.42 -10.70
CA PHE A 526 3.69 12.78 -11.82
C PHE A 526 4.23 11.41 -11.42
N ARG A 527 4.07 10.45 -12.30
CA ARG A 527 4.70 9.13 -12.24
C ARG A 527 5.33 8.86 -13.59
N SER A 528 6.63 8.62 -13.61
CA SER A 528 7.38 8.44 -14.85
C SER A 528 6.89 7.26 -15.66
N GLY A 529 7.18 7.29 -16.95
CA GLY A 529 7.17 6.14 -17.81
C GLY A 529 8.19 5.08 -17.37
N GLY A 530 8.34 4.04 -18.13
CA GLY A 530 9.27 2.97 -17.81
C GLY A 530 9.17 1.80 -18.79
N PHE A 531 9.66 0.66 -18.32
CA PHE A 531 9.73 -0.53 -19.13
C PHE A 531 9.00 -1.70 -18.46
N SER A 532 8.11 -2.34 -19.19
CA SER A 532 7.57 -3.64 -18.80
C SER A 532 8.66 -4.68 -18.97
N ILE A 533 9.46 -4.89 -17.94
CA ILE A 533 10.60 -5.82 -18.00
C ILE A 533 10.19 -7.28 -18.22
N ARG A 534 8.92 -7.61 -17.99
CA ARG A 534 8.35 -8.91 -18.35
C ARG A 534 7.96 -9.01 -19.81
N SER A 535 8.02 -7.91 -20.58
CA SER A 535 7.84 -7.95 -22.01
C SER A 535 8.95 -8.75 -22.69
N VAL A 536 8.57 -9.69 -23.54
CA VAL A 536 9.51 -10.49 -24.33
C VAL A 536 9.99 -9.78 -25.57
N ASN A 537 9.59 -8.53 -25.79
CA ASN A 537 9.92 -7.76 -27.00
C ASN A 537 10.24 -6.30 -26.61
N ALA A 538 11.40 -5.82 -27.04
CA ALA A 538 11.83 -4.44 -26.84
C ALA A 538 10.82 -3.39 -27.36
N ALA A 539 10.08 -3.68 -28.43
CA ALA A 539 9.12 -2.74 -29.00
C ALA A 539 7.82 -2.60 -28.19
N THR A 540 7.53 -3.54 -27.29
CA THR A 540 6.35 -3.54 -26.41
C THR A 540 6.71 -3.37 -24.95
N ALA A 541 7.98 -3.13 -24.64
CA ALA A 541 8.44 -2.88 -23.28
C ALA A 541 8.15 -1.44 -22.79
N PRO A 542 8.37 -0.38 -23.57
CA PRO A 542 8.18 1.00 -23.09
C PRO A 542 6.71 1.33 -22.82
N TYR A 543 6.48 2.16 -21.81
CA TYR A 543 5.20 2.81 -21.51
C TYR A 543 5.44 4.26 -21.06
N GLU A 544 4.45 5.12 -21.32
CA GLU A 544 4.51 6.55 -21.10
C GLU A 544 4.21 6.94 -19.64
N PRO A 545 4.52 8.17 -19.22
CA PRO A 545 4.17 8.72 -17.93
C PRO A 545 2.66 8.72 -17.63
N GLU A 546 2.36 8.86 -16.36
CA GLU A 546 1.02 9.06 -15.81
C GLU A 546 1.01 10.35 -15.00
N GLU A 547 0.03 11.20 -15.23
CA GLU A 547 -0.13 12.50 -14.59
C GLU A 547 -1.48 12.56 -13.85
N ALA A 548 -1.52 13.32 -12.76
CA ALA A 548 -2.76 13.58 -12.04
C ALA A 548 -2.82 15.05 -11.61
N GLU A 549 -4.01 15.63 -11.71
CA GLU A 549 -4.31 16.95 -11.18
C GLU A 549 -5.58 16.93 -10.32
N GLN A 550 -5.60 17.72 -9.26
CA GLN A 550 -6.67 17.75 -8.30
C GLN A 550 -7.01 19.16 -7.87
N ILE A 551 -8.33 19.41 -7.74
CA ILE A 551 -8.86 20.56 -7.00
C ILE A 551 -9.60 20.03 -5.77
N GLU A 552 -9.31 20.63 -4.61
CA GLU A 552 -9.96 20.30 -3.34
C GLU A 552 -10.47 21.57 -2.66
N ILE A 553 -11.67 21.48 -2.08
CA ILE A 553 -12.25 22.54 -1.24
C ILE A 553 -12.61 21.90 0.10
N GLY A 554 -12.18 22.52 1.20
CA GLY A 554 -12.47 21.98 2.52
C GLY A 554 -12.79 23.00 3.59
N LEU A 555 -13.35 22.48 4.65
CA LEU A 555 -13.67 23.17 5.90
C LEU A 555 -13.02 22.40 7.06
N LYS A 556 -12.29 23.10 7.90
CA LYS A 556 -11.74 22.56 9.16
C LYS A 556 -12.24 23.41 10.31
N SER A 557 -12.78 22.76 11.35
CA SER A 557 -13.39 23.52 12.45
C SER A 557 -13.37 22.76 13.78
N ASN A 558 -13.25 23.54 14.87
CA ASN A 558 -13.32 23.08 16.24
C ASN A 558 -14.49 23.72 16.95
N TRP A 559 -15.29 22.93 17.64
CA TRP A 559 -16.51 23.37 18.32
C TRP A 559 -16.49 22.93 19.78
N LEU A 560 -17.41 23.45 20.58
CA LEU A 560 -17.58 23.09 22.01
C LEU A 560 -16.25 23.27 22.80
N GLU A 561 -15.62 24.43 22.62
CA GLU A 561 -14.35 24.77 23.28
C GLU A 561 -13.21 23.76 22.98
N GLY A 562 -13.14 23.27 21.73
CA GLY A 562 -12.14 22.28 21.29
C GLY A 562 -12.56 20.83 21.48
N ALA A 563 -13.66 20.54 22.17
CA ALA A 563 -14.10 19.16 22.40
C ALA A 563 -14.59 18.42 21.16
N LEU A 564 -14.96 19.15 20.10
CA LEU A 564 -15.47 18.58 18.84
C LEU A 564 -14.70 19.15 17.65
N THR A 565 -13.97 18.31 16.95
CA THR A 565 -13.39 18.60 15.63
C THR A 565 -14.31 18.09 14.54
N PHE A 566 -14.53 18.91 13.50
CA PHE A 566 -15.32 18.58 12.34
C PHE A 566 -14.62 19.10 11.09
N ASN A 567 -14.19 18.18 10.22
CA ASN A 567 -13.52 18.48 8.97
C ASN A 567 -14.31 17.86 7.82
N LEU A 568 -14.53 18.63 6.75
CA LEU A 568 -15.26 18.21 5.56
C LEU A 568 -14.51 18.69 4.33
N ALA A 569 -14.31 17.80 3.36
CA ALA A 569 -13.69 18.11 2.08
C ALA A 569 -14.50 17.54 0.92
N TYR A 570 -14.43 18.24 -0.22
CA TYR A 570 -14.84 17.77 -1.54
C TYR A 570 -13.68 17.91 -2.49
N TYR A 571 -13.42 16.89 -3.30
CA TYR A 571 -12.33 16.88 -4.29
C TYR A 571 -12.84 16.46 -5.67
N GLN A 572 -12.13 16.92 -6.68
CA GLN A 572 -12.13 16.40 -8.04
C GLN A 572 -10.69 16.13 -8.46
N LEU A 573 -10.44 14.91 -8.94
CA LEU A 573 -9.15 14.46 -9.40
C LEU A 573 -9.29 13.92 -10.81
N GLU A 574 -8.46 14.38 -11.72
CA GLU A 574 -8.31 13.90 -13.08
C GLU A 574 -6.94 13.23 -13.23
N ARG A 575 -6.91 12.09 -13.91
CA ARG A 575 -5.71 11.31 -14.16
C ARG A 575 -5.61 11.00 -15.63
N GLU A 576 -4.48 11.31 -16.25
CA GLU A 576 -4.18 11.03 -17.64
C GLU A 576 -3.09 9.97 -17.77
N GLY A 577 -3.15 9.16 -18.84
CA GLY A 577 -2.12 8.17 -19.16
C GLY A 577 -2.00 7.01 -18.17
N GLY A 578 -3.07 6.67 -17.44
CA GLY A 578 -3.06 5.60 -16.42
C GLY A 578 -2.36 4.33 -16.90
N GLN A 579 -1.43 3.79 -16.09
CA GLN A 579 -0.60 2.63 -16.46
C GLN A 579 -1.29 1.33 -16.02
N PHE A 580 -1.63 0.46 -16.98
CA PHE A 580 -2.34 -0.80 -16.77
C PHE A 580 -1.53 -1.99 -17.28
N ILE A 581 -1.54 -3.09 -16.50
CA ILE A 581 -0.94 -4.36 -16.92
C ILE A 581 -1.91 -5.11 -17.84
N SER A 582 -1.38 -5.69 -18.91
CA SER A 582 -2.07 -6.60 -19.81
C SER A 582 -1.21 -7.81 -20.10
N ILE A 583 -1.84 -9.00 -20.09
CA ILE A 583 -1.20 -10.24 -20.51
C ILE A 583 -1.74 -10.58 -21.90
N ILE A 584 -0.93 -10.40 -22.93
CA ILE A 584 -1.32 -10.62 -24.32
C ILE A 584 -0.88 -11.98 -24.86
N THR A 585 -1.68 -12.60 -25.76
CA THR A 585 -1.28 -13.83 -26.47
C THR A 585 -0.30 -13.51 -27.56
N LEU A 586 0.77 -14.28 -27.62
CA LEU A 586 1.69 -14.25 -28.73
C LEU A 586 1.22 -15.19 -29.88
N PRO A 587 1.68 -15.00 -31.13
CA PRO A 587 1.34 -15.87 -32.24
C PRO A 587 1.62 -17.34 -31.93
N ALA A 588 0.79 -18.23 -32.49
CA ALA A 588 0.94 -19.67 -32.29
C ALA A 588 2.37 -20.17 -32.59
N GLY A 589 2.99 -20.82 -31.63
CA GLY A 589 4.37 -21.31 -31.68
C GLY A 589 5.41 -20.34 -31.14
N ALA A 590 5.03 -19.14 -30.68
CA ALA A 590 5.92 -18.27 -29.90
C ALA A 590 6.14 -18.85 -28.51
N ILE A 591 7.32 -18.61 -27.95
CA ILE A 591 7.71 -19.01 -26.60
C ILE A 591 8.26 -17.75 -25.88
N PRO A 592 7.68 -17.36 -24.77
CA PRO A 592 6.49 -17.90 -24.11
C PRO A 592 5.23 -17.68 -24.97
N GLY A 593 4.16 -18.40 -24.69
CA GLY A 593 2.85 -18.23 -25.39
C GLY A 593 2.17 -16.91 -25.07
N THR A 594 2.63 -16.20 -24.05
CA THR A 594 2.08 -14.94 -23.56
C THR A 594 3.16 -13.88 -23.36
N ASN A 595 2.77 -12.61 -23.36
CA ASN A 595 3.63 -11.46 -23.06
C ASN A 595 2.92 -10.55 -22.05
N THR A 596 3.60 -10.19 -20.98
CA THR A 596 3.09 -9.22 -20.00
C THR A 596 3.62 -7.83 -20.36
N ILE A 597 2.73 -6.91 -20.58
CA ILE A 597 3.05 -5.53 -20.96
C ILE A 597 2.30 -4.54 -20.08
N VAL A 598 2.86 -3.35 -19.95
CA VAL A 598 2.17 -2.18 -19.40
C VAL A 598 1.70 -1.30 -20.54
N ASN A 599 0.48 -0.83 -20.46
CA ASN A 599 -0.10 0.08 -21.44
C ASN A 599 -0.61 1.33 -20.72
N ASN A 600 -0.56 2.46 -21.43
CA ASN A 600 -1.21 3.66 -20.94
C ASN A 600 -2.69 3.66 -21.32
N GLY A 601 -3.53 3.97 -20.34
CA GLY A 601 -4.96 4.18 -20.53
C GLY A 601 -5.30 5.60 -20.97
N GLY A 602 -6.58 5.88 -21.02
CA GLY A 602 -7.09 7.24 -21.24
C GLY A 602 -7.17 8.05 -19.94
N THR A 603 -8.02 9.07 -19.97
CA THR A 603 -8.32 9.91 -18.81
C THR A 603 -9.26 9.17 -17.87
N ALA A 604 -8.99 9.23 -16.57
CA ALA A 604 -9.88 8.78 -15.51
C ALA A 604 -10.21 9.95 -14.59
N GLU A 605 -11.47 10.07 -14.18
CA GLU A 605 -11.94 11.12 -13.26
C GLU A 605 -12.42 10.46 -11.96
N SER A 606 -12.12 11.06 -10.82
CA SER A 606 -12.71 10.69 -9.54
C SER A 606 -13.13 11.92 -8.75
N ASP A 607 -14.30 11.86 -8.13
CA ASP A 607 -14.74 12.90 -7.22
C ASP A 607 -15.42 12.30 -5.98
N GLY A 608 -15.38 13.05 -4.87
CA GLY A 608 -15.92 12.51 -3.64
C GLY A 608 -15.96 13.48 -2.47
N TRP A 609 -16.66 13.03 -1.43
CA TRP A 609 -16.76 13.71 -0.15
C TRP A 609 -16.03 12.95 0.94
N GLU A 610 -15.41 13.70 1.85
CA GLU A 610 -14.65 13.17 2.98
C GLU A 610 -15.02 13.91 4.25
N LEU A 611 -15.43 13.18 5.27
CA LEU A 611 -15.81 13.70 6.58
C LEU A 611 -14.94 13.05 7.64
N GLU A 612 -14.35 13.87 8.51
CA GLU A 612 -13.59 13.42 9.68
C GLU A 612 -14.08 14.18 10.92
N THR A 613 -14.41 13.42 11.95
CA THR A 613 -14.95 13.98 13.20
C THR A 613 -14.27 13.31 14.40
N ALA A 614 -13.74 14.11 15.31
CA ALA A 614 -13.28 13.67 16.63
C ALA A 614 -14.07 14.41 17.72
N TRP A 615 -14.64 13.68 18.66
CA TRP A 615 -15.47 14.26 19.69
C TRP A 615 -15.16 13.69 21.09
N ASN A 616 -14.68 14.54 21.98
CA ASN A 616 -14.61 14.27 23.41
C ASN A 616 -15.99 14.58 24.02
N ILE A 617 -16.85 13.55 24.09
CA ILE A 617 -18.24 13.68 24.56
C ILE A 617 -18.27 14.15 26.02
N ASN A 618 -17.34 13.64 26.80
CA ASN A 618 -17.03 14.05 28.18
C ASN A 618 -15.67 13.49 28.60
N GLU A 619 -15.26 13.72 29.85
CA GLU A 619 -13.97 13.24 30.42
C GLU A 619 -13.72 11.73 30.31
N ASN A 620 -14.75 10.92 30.09
CA ASN A 620 -14.64 9.48 30.03
C ASN A 620 -14.90 8.89 28.64
N PHE A 621 -15.63 9.57 27.77
CA PHE A 621 -16.04 9.07 26.48
C PHE A 621 -15.53 9.95 25.34
N SER A 622 -14.88 9.32 24.36
CA SER A 622 -14.51 9.94 23.09
C SER A 622 -15.01 9.11 21.91
N MET A 623 -15.24 9.78 20.79
CA MET A 623 -15.72 9.18 19.53
C MET A 623 -14.90 9.73 18.38
N LEU A 624 -14.50 8.83 17.46
CA LEU A 624 -14.04 9.18 16.14
C LEU A 624 -15.06 8.68 15.12
N PHE A 625 -15.35 9.50 14.12
CA PHE A 625 -16.19 9.09 13.02
C PHE A 625 -15.61 9.64 11.71
N ASN A 626 -15.34 8.74 10.77
CA ASN A 626 -14.81 9.05 9.46
C ASN A 626 -15.76 8.46 8.41
N ALA A 627 -16.00 9.19 7.32
CA ALA A 627 -16.82 8.72 6.21
C ALA A 627 -16.29 9.28 4.88
N GLY A 628 -16.31 8.46 3.85
CA GLY A 628 -15.95 8.83 2.49
C GLY A 628 -16.94 8.28 1.47
N THR A 629 -17.17 9.06 0.41
CA THR A 629 -17.84 8.61 -0.81
C THR A 629 -16.96 8.95 -2.00
N ILE A 630 -16.96 8.11 -2.99
CA ILE A 630 -16.21 8.31 -4.22
C ILE A 630 -16.99 7.81 -5.42
N ASP A 631 -16.97 8.57 -6.50
CA ASP A 631 -17.37 8.15 -7.83
C ASP A 631 -16.15 8.15 -8.73
N VAL A 632 -15.90 7.04 -9.44
CA VAL A 632 -14.74 6.88 -10.33
C VAL A 632 -15.24 6.54 -11.72
N ASP A 633 -14.93 7.39 -12.69
CA ASP A 633 -15.18 7.15 -14.11
C ASP A 633 -13.83 6.96 -14.84
N ASN A 634 -13.47 5.72 -15.11
CA ASN A 634 -12.37 5.42 -16.03
C ASN A 634 -12.92 5.57 -17.43
N GLY A 635 -12.61 6.67 -18.10
CA GLY A 635 -13.02 6.93 -19.49
C GLY A 635 -12.73 5.75 -20.43
N ALA A 636 -13.37 5.72 -21.55
CA ALA A 636 -13.17 4.65 -22.52
C ALA A 636 -11.76 4.70 -23.11
N PHE A 637 -11.00 3.63 -22.97
CA PHE A 637 -9.69 3.46 -23.57
C PHE A 637 -9.55 2.09 -24.23
N THR A 638 -8.60 1.95 -25.14
CA THR A 638 -8.35 0.72 -25.88
C THR A 638 -7.03 0.10 -25.45
N LEU A 639 -7.06 -1.17 -25.11
CA LEU A 639 -5.85 -1.97 -24.86
C LEU A 639 -5.68 -3.03 -25.94
N PRO A 640 -4.44 -3.51 -26.17
CA PRO A 640 -4.23 -4.74 -26.92
C PRO A 640 -5.04 -5.89 -26.32
N CYS A 641 -5.51 -6.79 -27.17
CA CYS A 641 -6.22 -7.97 -26.67
C CYS A 641 -5.33 -8.82 -25.80
N ASP A 642 -5.77 -9.07 -24.60
CA ASP A 642 -5.07 -9.99 -23.74
C ASP A 642 -5.61 -11.43 -23.86
N VAL A 643 -4.83 -12.39 -23.33
CA VAL A 643 -5.14 -13.83 -23.40
C VAL A 643 -6.36 -14.18 -22.58
N ILE A 644 -6.56 -13.40 -21.52
CA ILE A 644 -7.50 -13.71 -20.45
C ILE A 644 -8.92 -13.41 -20.89
N ASP A 645 -9.08 -12.33 -21.68
CA ASP A 645 -10.40 -11.76 -21.92
C ASP A 645 -10.94 -11.87 -23.34
N GLY A 646 -10.09 -12.20 -24.30
CA GLY A 646 -10.48 -12.22 -25.71
C GLY A 646 -10.94 -10.84 -26.21
N CYS A 647 -10.91 -10.63 -27.50
CA CYS A 647 -11.32 -9.37 -28.13
C CYS A 647 -12.83 -9.35 -28.44
N GLY A 648 -13.65 -9.51 -27.45
CA GLY A 648 -15.10 -9.78 -27.55
C GLY A 648 -15.96 -8.80 -28.33
N ALA A 649 -15.44 -7.70 -28.90
CA ALA A 649 -16.21 -6.76 -29.69
C ALA A 649 -15.41 -6.09 -30.83
N ASP A 650 -14.11 -6.41 -31.00
CA ASP A 650 -13.33 -5.85 -32.12
C ASP A 650 -13.34 -6.82 -33.30
N PRO A 651 -13.87 -6.40 -34.47
CA PRO A 651 -13.87 -7.22 -35.69
C PRO A 651 -12.47 -7.59 -36.18
N SER A 652 -11.43 -6.84 -35.79
CA SER A 652 -10.04 -7.14 -36.13
C SER A 652 -9.42 -8.19 -35.22
N GLY A 653 -10.00 -8.42 -34.01
CA GLY A 653 -9.47 -9.35 -33.03
C GLY A 653 -8.17 -8.91 -32.38
N THR A 654 -7.81 -7.62 -32.44
CA THR A 654 -6.50 -7.11 -31.98
C THR A 654 -6.58 -6.05 -30.87
N ILE A 655 -7.76 -5.44 -30.66
CA ILE A 655 -7.95 -4.34 -29.72
C ILE A 655 -9.18 -4.61 -28.85
N ARG A 656 -9.05 -4.36 -27.57
CA ARG A 656 -10.13 -4.41 -26.60
C ARG A 656 -10.52 -3.01 -26.18
N ASN A 657 -11.82 -2.70 -26.23
CA ASN A 657 -12.38 -1.49 -25.66
C ASN A 657 -12.75 -1.74 -24.19
N LEU A 658 -12.09 -1.06 -23.29
CA LEU A 658 -12.51 -0.92 -21.92
C LEU A 658 -13.35 0.36 -21.82
N GLY A 659 -14.66 0.21 -22.04
CA GLY A 659 -15.59 1.32 -21.85
C GLY A 659 -15.98 1.48 -20.40
N GLY A 660 -15.89 2.70 -19.89
CA GLY A 660 -16.35 3.23 -18.62
C GLY A 660 -16.69 2.23 -17.52
N GLY A 661 -15.93 2.20 -16.45
CA GLY A 661 -16.21 1.39 -15.28
C GLY A 661 -15.07 1.49 -14.30
N SER A 662 -15.36 1.36 -13.03
CA SER A 662 -14.36 1.36 -11.98
C SER A 662 -13.45 0.14 -12.11
N ASP A 663 -12.18 0.34 -12.40
CA ASP A 663 -11.13 -0.68 -12.29
C ASP A 663 -10.37 -0.57 -10.96
N SER A 664 -10.83 0.29 -10.09
CA SER A 664 -10.17 0.56 -8.83
C SER A 664 -10.69 -0.36 -7.74
N ARG A 665 -9.78 -0.95 -6.97
CA ARG A 665 -10.09 -1.60 -5.69
C ARG A 665 -10.51 -0.55 -4.64
N GLN A 666 -11.34 0.40 -5.04
CA GLN A 666 -11.79 1.50 -4.21
C GLN A 666 -13.29 1.33 -3.93
N PRO A 667 -13.70 1.12 -2.67
CA PRO A 667 -15.10 1.08 -2.30
C PRO A 667 -15.82 2.41 -2.64
N ASP A 668 -17.04 2.32 -3.15
CA ASP A 668 -17.87 3.48 -3.50
C ASP A 668 -18.17 4.39 -2.29
N LYS A 669 -18.14 3.79 -1.11
CA LYS A 669 -18.32 4.46 0.18
C LYS A 669 -17.62 3.68 1.28
N SER A 670 -17.14 4.38 2.29
CA SER A 670 -16.60 3.79 3.51
C SER A 670 -16.96 4.66 4.70
N TYR A 671 -17.17 4.04 5.86
CA TYR A 671 -17.22 4.76 7.12
C TYR A 671 -16.67 3.92 8.26
N SER A 672 -16.07 4.60 9.22
CA SER A 672 -15.58 4.00 10.45
C SER A 672 -16.03 4.81 11.65
N MET A 673 -16.35 4.13 12.72
CA MET A 673 -16.67 4.74 14.00
C MET A 673 -15.93 4.01 15.12
N THR A 674 -15.20 4.73 15.93
CA THR A 674 -14.59 4.21 17.15
C THR A 674 -15.15 4.95 18.35
N LEU A 675 -15.68 4.23 19.32
CA LEU A 675 -16.09 4.75 20.63
C LEU A 675 -15.08 4.27 21.66
N ALA A 676 -14.49 5.20 22.42
CA ALA A 676 -13.56 4.88 23.48
C ALA A 676 -14.10 5.36 24.84
N TYR A 677 -13.79 4.59 25.87
CA TYR A 677 -14.13 4.87 27.26
C TYR A 677 -12.88 4.73 28.13
N THR A 678 -12.63 5.72 28.99
CA THR A 678 -11.50 5.72 29.91
C THR A 678 -11.95 6.19 31.27
N ARG A 679 -11.54 5.48 32.33
CA ARG A 679 -11.92 5.85 33.71
C ARG A 679 -10.88 5.38 34.73
N GLN A 680 -10.60 6.25 35.70
CA GLN A 680 -9.83 5.84 36.86
C GLN A 680 -10.60 4.80 37.72
N VAL A 681 -10.00 3.63 37.93
CA VAL A 681 -10.56 2.53 38.73
C VAL A 681 -9.48 2.02 39.69
N GLY A 682 -9.65 2.34 40.96
CA GLY A 682 -8.64 1.98 41.99
C GLY A 682 -7.27 2.61 41.68
N PRO A 683 -6.17 1.86 41.70
CA PRO A 683 -4.82 2.38 41.44
C PRO A 683 -4.48 2.53 39.96
N GLY A 684 -5.40 2.25 39.05
CA GLY A 684 -5.13 2.26 37.62
C GLY A 684 -6.27 2.81 36.80
N ILE A 685 -6.08 2.85 35.48
CA ILE A 685 -7.02 3.36 34.50
C ILE A 685 -7.61 2.18 33.70
N LEU A 686 -8.92 2.04 33.76
CA LEU A 686 -9.65 1.14 32.88
C LEU A 686 -9.90 1.86 31.56
N SER A 687 -9.52 1.24 30.45
CA SER A 687 -9.81 1.67 29.10
C SER A 687 -10.64 0.60 28.36
N ALA A 688 -11.57 1.03 27.54
CA ALA A 688 -12.27 0.14 26.62
C ALA A 688 -12.56 0.91 25.32
N ASN A 689 -12.41 0.25 24.19
CA ASN A 689 -12.83 0.81 22.93
C ASN A 689 -13.54 -0.23 22.07
N THR A 690 -14.39 0.23 21.19
CA THR A 690 -14.99 -0.59 20.15
C THR A 690 -15.01 0.21 18.85
N GLY A 691 -14.55 -0.43 17.79
CA GLY A 691 -14.53 0.10 16.43
C GLY A 691 -15.46 -0.68 15.53
N TYR A 692 -16.15 0.02 14.66
CA TYR A 692 -16.88 -0.57 13.53
C TYR A 692 -16.45 0.11 12.26
N LYS A 693 -16.05 -0.66 11.26
CA LYS A 693 -15.83 -0.15 9.90
C LYS A 693 -16.77 -0.84 8.93
N LYS A 694 -17.29 -0.06 7.99
CA LYS A 694 -18.10 -0.50 6.86
C LYS A 694 -17.40 -0.11 5.58
N VAL A 695 -17.16 -1.10 4.75
CA VAL A 695 -16.61 -0.95 3.40
C VAL A 695 -17.73 -1.23 2.42
N GLY A 696 -17.94 -0.34 1.45
CA GLY A 696 -18.96 -0.48 0.40
C GLY A 696 -18.54 -1.47 -0.67
N ASP A 697 -19.39 -1.67 -1.64
CA ASP A 697 -19.11 -2.54 -2.79
C ASP A 697 -17.90 -2.01 -3.58
N PHE A 698 -17.03 -2.91 -4.02
CA PHE A 698 -15.93 -2.56 -4.91
C PHE A 698 -15.57 -3.69 -5.86
N LEU A 699 -14.96 -3.32 -6.97
CA LEU A 699 -14.45 -4.25 -7.94
C LEU A 699 -13.10 -4.80 -7.48
N LEU A 700 -13.04 -6.08 -7.14
CA LEU A 700 -11.81 -6.73 -6.68
C LEU A 700 -10.89 -7.07 -7.85
N VAL A 701 -11.47 -7.55 -8.95
CA VAL A 701 -10.76 -7.84 -10.21
C VAL A 701 -11.66 -7.55 -11.39
N ASN A 702 -11.12 -6.87 -12.39
CA ASN A 702 -11.73 -6.68 -13.70
C ASN A 702 -10.88 -7.36 -14.77
N THR A 703 -11.40 -8.41 -15.36
CA THR A 703 -10.77 -9.09 -16.49
C THR A 703 -11.39 -8.69 -17.85
N GLY A 704 -12.30 -7.73 -17.83
CA GLY A 704 -12.71 -6.82 -18.90
C GLY A 704 -13.72 -7.26 -19.93
N ALA A 705 -13.86 -8.45 -20.41
CA ALA A 705 -14.62 -8.71 -21.67
C ALA A 705 -16.08 -9.17 -21.49
N GLY A 706 -16.59 -9.23 -20.27
CA GLY A 706 -17.97 -9.65 -20.08
C GLY A 706 -18.47 -9.51 -18.65
N PRO A 707 -19.78 -9.53 -18.42
CA PRO A 707 -20.35 -9.43 -17.07
C PRO A 707 -19.95 -10.59 -16.14
N ASN A 708 -19.41 -11.67 -16.69
CA ASN A 708 -19.00 -12.86 -15.92
C ASN A 708 -17.50 -12.84 -15.54
N ASN A 709 -16.75 -11.83 -15.99
CA ASN A 709 -15.31 -11.71 -15.76
C ASN A 709 -14.99 -10.61 -14.76
N ARG A 710 -15.95 -10.22 -13.93
CA ARG A 710 -15.80 -9.23 -12.87
C ARG A 710 -16.09 -9.89 -11.54
N LEU A 711 -15.14 -9.85 -10.63
CA LEU A 711 -15.37 -10.25 -9.25
C LEU A 711 -15.53 -8.99 -8.40
N PHE A 712 -16.72 -8.84 -7.84
CA PHE A 712 -17.01 -7.80 -6.87
C PHE A 712 -16.90 -8.36 -5.47
N GLU A 713 -16.34 -7.59 -4.55
CA GLU A 713 -16.60 -7.78 -3.14
C GLU A 713 -17.79 -6.93 -2.76
N GLY A 714 -18.78 -7.57 -2.14
CA GLY A 714 -19.96 -6.89 -1.63
C GLY A 714 -19.65 -6.05 -0.41
N ASP A 715 -20.62 -5.26 0.01
CA ASP A 715 -20.48 -4.45 1.21
C ASP A 715 -20.32 -5.32 2.46
N TYR A 716 -19.27 -5.06 3.27
CA TYR A 716 -19.03 -5.77 4.51
C TYR A 716 -18.74 -4.84 5.68
N GLY A 717 -18.94 -5.35 6.89
CA GLY A 717 -18.66 -4.61 8.11
C GLY A 717 -17.87 -5.42 9.11
N LEU A 718 -16.85 -4.81 9.72
CA LEU A 718 -15.97 -5.42 10.71
C LEU A 718 -16.13 -4.74 12.05
N TRP A 719 -16.21 -5.53 13.11
CA TRP A 719 -16.22 -5.09 14.49
C TRP A 719 -14.94 -5.47 15.19
N ASP A 720 -14.30 -4.50 15.82
CA ASP A 720 -13.15 -4.70 16.69
C ASP A 720 -13.46 -4.17 18.09
N ALA A 721 -12.86 -4.75 19.12
CA ALA A 721 -12.96 -4.22 20.46
C ALA A 721 -11.73 -4.55 21.30
N GLN A 722 -11.49 -3.70 22.30
CA GLN A 722 -10.43 -3.86 23.28
C GLN A 722 -10.93 -3.46 24.67
N ILE A 723 -10.43 -4.16 25.68
CA ILE A 723 -10.50 -3.72 27.08
C ILE A 723 -9.09 -3.78 27.67
N GLY A 724 -8.67 -2.70 28.33
CA GLY A 724 -7.36 -2.58 28.94
C GLY A 724 -7.42 -2.07 30.37
N TYR A 725 -6.36 -2.37 31.13
CA TYR A 725 -6.16 -1.83 32.47
C TYR A 725 -4.71 -1.40 32.64
N ASP A 726 -4.50 -0.11 32.79
CA ASP A 726 -3.19 0.50 33.06
C ASP A 726 -2.99 0.61 34.56
N LEU A 727 -2.02 -0.13 35.09
CA LEU A 727 -1.64 -0.12 36.49
C LEU A 727 -0.35 0.66 36.69
N GLU A 728 -0.40 1.75 37.44
CA GLU A 728 0.80 2.45 37.89
C GLU A 728 1.40 1.74 39.11
N LEU A 729 2.68 1.37 38.98
CA LEU A 729 3.44 0.73 40.04
C LEU A 729 4.01 1.78 41.02
N LYS A 730 4.35 1.37 42.26
CA LYS A 730 4.95 2.27 43.26
C LYS A 730 6.30 2.87 42.81
N SER A 731 6.96 2.27 41.83
CA SER A 731 8.20 2.77 41.21
C SER A 731 7.97 3.90 40.22
N GLY A 732 6.72 4.18 39.83
CA GLY A 732 6.35 5.07 38.74
C GLY A 732 6.24 4.37 37.36
N ASP A 733 6.67 3.10 37.29
CA ASP A 733 6.52 2.29 36.09
C ASP A 733 5.06 1.93 35.83
N ARG A 734 4.70 1.54 34.60
CA ARG A 734 3.33 1.14 34.24
C ARG A 734 3.29 -0.28 33.72
N LEU A 735 2.22 -0.98 34.04
CA LEU A 735 1.82 -2.24 33.42
C LEU A 735 0.45 -2.08 32.81
N ASN A 736 0.37 -2.27 31.49
CA ASN A 736 -0.89 -2.36 30.77
C ASN A 736 -1.22 -3.82 30.52
N PHE A 737 -2.44 -4.24 30.85
CA PHE A 737 -3.02 -5.52 30.48
C PHE A 737 -4.14 -5.27 29.52
N SER A 738 -4.10 -5.83 28.32
CA SER A 738 -5.16 -5.64 27.35
C SER A 738 -5.60 -6.95 26.71
N LEU A 739 -6.91 -7.13 26.59
CA LEU A 739 -7.56 -8.16 25.81
C LEU A 739 -8.21 -7.46 24.61
N TYR A 740 -7.92 -7.91 23.43
CA TYR A 740 -8.50 -7.34 22.21
C TYR A 740 -8.94 -8.43 21.24
N GLY A 741 -9.90 -8.08 20.40
CA GLY A 741 -10.38 -8.95 19.33
C GLY A 741 -10.61 -8.15 18.08
N LYS A 742 -10.25 -8.74 16.94
CA LYS A 742 -10.47 -8.20 15.59
C LYS A 742 -11.48 -9.07 14.85
N ASN A 743 -12.24 -8.46 13.94
CA ASN A 743 -13.32 -9.10 13.22
C ASN A 743 -14.26 -9.92 14.12
N LEU A 744 -14.74 -9.32 15.21
CA LEU A 744 -15.56 -9.99 16.22
C LEU A 744 -16.86 -10.57 15.68
N SER A 745 -17.39 -10.01 14.60
CA SER A 745 -18.55 -10.52 13.88
C SER A 745 -18.26 -11.79 13.08
N ASP A 746 -16.98 -12.16 12.93
CA ASP A 746 -16.52 -13.24 12.06
C ASP A 746 -17.04 -13.09 10.62
N THR A 747 -17.02 -11.83 10.15
CA THR A 747 -17.48 -11.48 8.81
C THR A 747 -16.55 -12.06 7.77
N GLU A 748 -17.10 -12.69 6.77
CA GLU A 748 -16.37 -13.20 5.60
C GLU A 748 -16.28 -12.12 4.55
N TYR A 749 -15.07 -11.89 4.04
CA TYR A 749 -14.79 -10.92 2.99
C TYR A 749 -13.55 -11.32 2.22
N LYS A 750 -13.44 -10.86 0.96
CA LYS A 750 -12.31 -11.15 0.09
C LYS A 750 -11.42 -9.93 -0.03
N GLU A 751 -10.12 -10.15 0.00
CA GLU A 751 -9.12 -9.08 -0.08
C GLU A 751 -8.36 -9.08 -1.39
N GLN A 752 -8.24 -10.23 -2.01
CA GLN A 752 -7.54 -10.36 -3.29
C GLN A 752 -8.23 -11.38 -4.20
N ALA A 753 -8.02 -11.21 -5.47
CA ALA A 753 -8.39 -12.19 -6.49
C ALA A 753 -7.57 -11.95 -7.76
N LEU A 754 -7.41 -13.00 -8.55
CA LEU A 754 -6.80 -12.94 -9.86
C LEU A 754 -7.48 -13.96 -10.78
N PHE A 755 -7.78 -13.56 -12.02
CA PHE A 755 -8.21 -14.49 -13.07
C PHE A 755 -7.02 -14.85 -13.98
N LEU A 756 -6.91 -16.13 -14.33
CA LEU A 756 -5.77 -16.69 -15.06
C LEU A 756 -6.15 -17.29 -16.43
N GLY A 757 -7.21 -16.85 -17.07
CA GLY A 757 -7.52 -17.27 -18.43
C GLY A 757 -8.81 -18.04 -18.62
N GLY A 758 -9.91 -17.47 -18.19
CA GLY A 758 -11.26 -17.98 -18.43
C GLY A 758 -12.17 -17.65 -17.25
N PRO A 759 -13.48 -17.74 -17.44
CA PRO A 759 -14.45 -17.30 -16.42
C PRO A 759 -14.36 -18.05 -15.09
N ASN A 760 -13.51 -19.03 -15.02
CA ASN A 760 -13.36 -19.88 -13.85
C ASN A 760 -11.90 -20.28 -13.56
N ALA A 761 -10.90 -19.71 -14.21
CA ALA A 761 -9.49 -19.97 -13.90
C ALA A 761 -8.97 -18.80 -13.09
N GLY A 762 -8.65 -19.01 -11.83
CA GLY A 762 -8.11 -17.99 -10.96
C GLY A 762 -8.28 -18.33 -9.50
N PHE A 763 -7.88 -17.40 -8.65
CA PHE A 763 -7.95 -17.57 -7.22
C PHE A 763 -8.57 -16.35 -6.54
N GLN A 764 -8.94 -16.55 -5.29
CA GLN A 764 -9.36 -15.52 -4.34
C GLN A 764 -8.65 -15.73 -2.99
N GLY A 765 -8.40 -14.65 -2.27
CA GLY A 765 -7.88 -14.69 -0.90
C GLY A 765 -8.89 -14.08 0.07
N TRP A 766 -9.12 -14.76 1.17
CA TRP A 766 -10.05 -14.36 2.22
C TRP A 766 -9.34 -13.45 3.24
N GLY A 767 -10.07 -12.49 3.77
CA GLY A 767 -9.64 -11.69 4.91
C GLY A 767 -9.57 -12.53 6.19
N ALA A 768 -8.81 -12.07 7.17
CA ALA A 768 -8.59 -12.79 8.41
C ALA A 768 -9.88 -13.12 9.17
N PRO A 769 -10.01 -14.32 9.77
CA PRO A 769 -11.12 -14.68 10.62
C PRO A 769 -11.17 -13.83 11.90
N ARG A 770 -12.15 -14.08 12.76
CA ARG A 770 -12.14 -13.51 14.11
C ARG A 770 -10.92 -14.01 14.87
N ILE A 771 -10.17 -13.09 15.46
CA ILE A 771 -9.01 -13.38 16.31
C ILE A 771 -9.11 -12.66 17.65
N TRP A 772 -8.59 -13.31 18.69
CA TRP A 772 -8.43 -12.75 20.01
C TRP A 772 -6.96 -12.77 20.43
N ALA A 773 -6.53 -11.74 21.14
CA ALA A 773 -5.20 -11.73 21.75
C ALA A 773 -5.20 -11.03 23.09
N PHE A 774 -4.28 -11.45 23.94
CA PHE A 774 -3.98 -10.85 25.24
C PHE A 774 -2.55 -10.32 25.23
N GLU A 775 -2.38 -9.05 25.61
CA GLU A 775 -1.08 -8.38 25.64
C GLU A 775 -0.80 -7.83 27.03
N VAL A 776 0.44 -7.96 27.45
CA VAL A 776 0.98 -7.27 28.64
C VAL A 776 2.10 -6.34 28.19
N THR A 777 1.97 -5.05 28.48
CA THR A 777 2.99 -4.04 28.18
C THR A 777 3.56 -3.47 29.49
N TYR A 778 4.88 -3.42 29.59
CA TYR A 778 5.62 -2.71 30.63
C TYR A 778 6.21 -1.42 30.04
N SER A 779 6.06 -0.32 30.76
CA SER A 779 6.62 0.99 30.39
C SER A 779 7.27 1.65 31.59
N ARG A 780 8.49 2.17 31.37
CA ARG A 780 9.27 2.93 32.35
C ARG A 780 9.78 4.21 31.71
#